data_aff586785e4e81959e27eccb452083f0
#
_entry.id   aff586785e4e81959e27eccb452083f0
#
_cell.length_a   1.000
_cell.length_b   1.000
_cell.length_c   1.000
_cell.angle_alpha   90.00
_cell.angle_beta   90.00
_cell.angle_gamma   90.00
#
_symmetry.space_group_name_H-M   'P 1'
#
loop_
_entity.id
_entity.type
_entity.pdbx_description
1 polymer ?
#
loop_
_entity_poly.entity_id
_entity_poly.type
_entity_poly.pdbx_seq_one_letter_code
_entity_poly.pdbx_strand_id
1 'polypeptide(L)'
;MNPPAKTPWDEVGLTAGEYRLIVDILGRPPNHVELGMFGLMWSEHCSYKTSKRYLALLPQTGKRIVIGPGENAGVADLGDGFVVVWKIESHNHPSAIEPYQGAATGVGGILRDIFTMGARPIACLDSLRFGPLDDPRVRYLVGGVVAGIAGYGNTTGIPTVGGEIVFDECYRDNCLVNAMCVGLLVGDRIIRGRAEGPGNPVLLVGNRTGRDGIHGASLLASREFDEKAEEMRPAVQVADPFVEKLLIEACLELSGWDGLVGINDLGAAGLTSAASEMASRAGTGLDLDISRAPRREAGLNPYEVMLSESQERMLVVVKKGREGEALDLFAKWGLVAAVIGQVTDDGMLRIRDRADNPTDGAPGELARDASAVGVTGAATALRIVAEIPARALAHDAPAYDRPMAEPAYLAEVRKLDLDRLPDVRATGAIRLGTADPAVGPPAAAMLRRLLASPNLASKEWVWRQYDHMVRTNTVVLPGSDAAVLRLKREEPAESKASTAGAVDSVDSVGAVGAGRTAEAPTRGIALSTDGNGRYAYLDPFLGGAQAVAEAARNVVCAGAEPVGLTNCLNFANPEDPGVMWQFRRCVEGLAEACRVLETPVTGGNVSFYNETMGRAIFPTPVVGMLGLVEDIDRRMTAGFKRTGDAILLAGETRQELGGTEYLKLVTGEVRGCPPALDLTREKALQAFVLEAIRAGLVRSAHDCAEGGLAVALVECAFLGESGARGLEADVSAGAVPKPPGIRLDALLFGETQSRVILSCDPACEPALFDLARGRSVPLSRLGAVSDEVFVLRSGSAVVLREPTSELARLWREALPKALESRLAGTRFVRGDSTMTTVKGDDQ
;
A
#
# COMPACT_ATOMS: atom_id res chain seq x y z
N MET A 1 -25.82 -35.87 -5.06
CA MET A 1 -24.74 -36.69 -4.52
C MET A 1 -24.18 -35.93 -3.35
N ASN A 2 -24.05 -36.55 -2.17
CA ASN A 2 -23.34 -35.91 -1.08
C ASN A 2 -21.90 -35.61 -1.56
N PRO A 3 -21.34 -34.43 -1.29
CA PRO A 3 -19.95 -34.18 -1.61
C PRO A 3 -19.09 -35.28 -0.94
N PRO A 4 -17.97 -35.70 -1.58
CA PRO A 4 -17.07 -36.68 -0.97
C PRO A 4 -16.60 -36.15 0.40
N ALA A 5 -16.47 -37.02 1.39
CA ALA A 5 -15.96 -36.66 2.70
C ALA A 5 -14.59 -36.01 2.53
N LYS A 6 -14.42 -34.81 3.11
CA LYS A 6 -13.11 -34.09 3.10
C LYS A 6 -12.08 -34.96 3.81
N THR A 7 -10.89 -35.03 3.22
CA THR A 7 -9.73 -35.67 3.87
C THR A 7 -9.12 -34.70 4.86
N PRO A 8 -8.34 -35.17 5.86
CA PRO A 8 -7.71 -34.26 6.86
C PRO A 8 -6.85 -33.14 6.23
N TRP A 9 -6.21 -33.40 5.08
CA TRP A 9 -5.39 -32.38 4.40
C TRP A 9 -6.23 -31.38 3.61
N ASP A 10 -7.42 -31.76 3.11
CA ASP A 10 -8.34 -30.82 2.46
C ASP A 10 -8.88 -29.77 3.45
N GLU A 11 -9.01 -30.14 4.74
CA GLU A 11 -9.49 -29.23 5.79
C GLU A 11 -8.53 -28.07 6.05
N VAL A 12 -7.23 -28.32 5.86
CA VAL A 12 -6.17 -27.30 6.03
C VAL A 12 -5.64 -26.72 4.72
N GLY A 13 -6.33 -26.97 3.59
CA GLY A 13 -6.02 -26.39 2.30
C GLY A 13 -4.80 -26.99 1.57
N LEU A 14 -4.40 -28.20 1.94
CA LEU A 14 -3.30 -28.94 1.29
C LEU A 14 -3.84 -29.89 0.21
N THR A 15 -3.04 -30.11 -0.83
CA THR A 15 -3.31 -31.14 -1.84
C THR A 15 -2.80 -32.51 -1.39
N ALA A 16 -3.35 -33.58 -2.00
CA ALA A 16 -2.84 -34.95 -1.75
C ALA A 16 -1.36 -35.12 -2.14
N GLY A 17 -0.83 -34.32 -3.07
CA GLY A 17 0.57 -34.27 -3.43
C GLY A 17 1.44 -33.66 -2.33
N GLU A 18 1.00 -32.52 -1.80
CA GLU A 18 1.65 -31.86 -0.67
C GLU A 18 1.65 -32.72 0.60
N TYR A 19 0.53 -33.39 0.90
CA TYR A 19 0.46 -34.33 2.02
C TYR A 19 1.49 -35.46 1.92
N ARG A 20 1.63 -36.06 0.72
CA ARG A 20 2.66 -37.10 0.50
C ARG A 20 4.08 -36.58 0.74
N LEU A 21 4.37 -35.39 0.22
CA LEU A 21 5.68 -34.76 0.42
C LEU A 21 5.95 -34.49 1.93
N ILE A 22 4.92 -34.07 2.69
CA ILE A 22 5.03 -33.89 4.14
C ILE A 22 5.36 -35.24 4.83
N VAL A 23 4.68 -36.31 4.47
CA VAL A 23 4.97 -37.66 5.00
C VAL A 23 6.41 -38.08 4.69
N ASP A 24 6.88 -37.81 3.47
CA ASP A 24 8.28 -38.15 3.08
C ASP A 24 9.30 -37.31 3.89
N ILE A 25 9.04 -36.03 4.11
CA ILE A 25 9.90 -35.16 4.94
C ILE A 25 9.94 -35.61 6.40
N LEU A 26 8.79 -35.92 6.98
CA LEU A 26 8.70 -36.33 8.39
C LEU A 26 9.10 -37.80 8.62
N GLY A 27 9.10 -38.64 7.57
CA GLY A 27 9.26 -40.11 7.67
C GLY A 27 8.08 -40.80 8.38
N ARG A 28 6.98 -40.09 8.59
CA ARG A 28 5.74 -40.57 9.23
C ARG A 28 4.56 -39.67 8.84
N PRO A 29 3.31 -40.13 9.03
CA PRO A 29 2.16 -39.22 8.90
C PRO A 29 2.25 -38.08 9.92
N PRO A 30 1.91 -36.82 9.49
CA PRO A 30 1.82 -35.69 10.41
C PRO A 30 0.64 -35.88 11.39
N ASN A 31 0.79 -35.43 12.61
CA ASN A 31 -0.33 -35.30 13.51
C ASN A 31 -1.17 -34.04 13.19
N HIS A 32 -2.27 -33.83 13.90
CA HIS A 32 -3.21 -32.72 13.62
C HIS A 32 -2.56 -31.34 13.74
N VAL A 33 -1.72 -31.12 14.76
CA VAL A 33 -1.01 -29.83 14.97
C VAL A 33 -0.01 -29.58 13.82
N GLU A 34 0.79 -30.59 13.48
CA GLU A 34 1.77 -30.53 12.40
C GLU A 34 1.10 -30.28 11.05
N LEU A 35 -0.03 -30.95 10.80
CA LEU A 35 -0.79 -30.78 9.57
C LEU A 35 -1.33 -29.35 9.42
N GLY A 36 -1.83 -28.76 10.52
CA GLY A 36 -2.26 -27.37 10.55
C GLY A 36 -1.10 -26.39 10.29
N MET A 37 0.06 -26.61 10.94
CA MET A 37 1.27 -25.80 10.71
C MET A 37 1.74 -25.83 9.25
N PHE A 38 1.76 -27.00 8.62
CA PHE A 38 2.07 -27.13 7.18
C PHE A 38 1.00 -26.46 6.31
N GLY A 39 -0.28 -26.64 6.63
CA GLY A 39 -1.37 -26.01 5.87
C GLY A 39 -1.26 -24.50 5.79
N LEU A 40 -0.90 -23.85 6.91
CA LEU A 40 -0.65 -22.41 6.95
C LEU A 40 0.62 -22.01 6.17
N MET A 41 1.76 -22.63 6.50
CA MET A 41 3.05 -22.25 5.93
C MET A 41 3.17 -22.58 4.43
N TRP A 42 2.47 -23.61 3.95
CA TRP A 42 2.43 -24.00 2.54
C TRP A 42 1.21 -23.43 1.79
N SER A 43 0.46 -22.52 2.43
CA SER A 43 -0.57 -21.71 1.74
C SER A 43 0.08 -20.85 0.65
N GLU A 44 -0.69 -20.40 -0.36
CA GLU A 44 -0.18 -19.48 -1.38
C GLU A 44 0.34 -18.19 -0.77
N HIS A 45 -0.37 -17.67 0.24
CA HIS A 45 -0.04 -16.42 0.91
C HIS A 45 1.33 -16.47 1.62
N CYS A 46 1.64 -17.57 2.35
CA CYS A 46 2.91 -17.67 3.10
C CYS A 46 4.09 -18.16 2.25
N SER A 47 3.85 -19.11 1.33
CA SER A 47 4.93 -19.79 0.60
C SER A 47 5.27 -19.19 -0.76
N TYR A 48 4.37 -18.37 -1.32
CA TYR A 48 4.50 -17.86 -2.69
C TYR A 48 4.72 -18.99 -3.72
N LYS A 49 4.12 -20.17 -3.48
CA LYS A 49 4.39 -21.40 -4.25
C LYS A 49 4.12 -21.26 -5.75
N THR A 50 3.25 -20.34 -6.15
CA THR A 50 2.91 -20.07 -7.56
C THR A 50 3.73 -18.90 -8.15
N SER A 51 4.03 -17.85 -7.35
CA SER A 51 4.60 -16.58 -7.82
C SER A 51 6.13 -16.48 -7.70
N LYS A 52 6.75 -17.14 -6.75
CA LYS A 52 8.19 -17.03 -6.38
C LYS A 52 9.16 -17.04 -7.58
N ARG A 53 8.95 -17.92 -8.56
CA ARG A 53 9.80 -18.03 -9.76
C ARG A 53 9.75 -16.77 -10.64
N TYR A 54 8.61 -16.08 -10.69
CA TYR A 54 8.43 -14.86 -11.50
C TYR A 54 8.96 -13.64 -10.78
N LEU A 55 8.80 -13.57 -9.45
CA LEU A 55 9.35 -12.50 -8.63
C LEU A 55 10.88 -12.41 -8.73
N ALA A 56 11.54 -13.52 -9.03
CA ALA A 56 12.99 -13.55 -9.30
C ALA A 56 13.41 -12.75 -10.56
N LEU A 57 12.48 -12.34 -11.44
CA LEU A 57 12.76 -11.48 -12.59
C LEU A 57 12.97 -10.01 -12.20
N LEU A 58 12.46 -9.60 -11.05
CA LEU A 58 12.56 -8.23 -10.56
C LEU A 58 14.00 -7.90 -10.13
N PRO A 59 14.56 -6.74 -10.52
CA PRO A 59 15.87 -6.32 -10.05
C PRO A 59 15.81 -5.97 -8.56
N GLN A 60 16.70 -6.57 -7.76
CA GLN A 60 16.68 -6.48 -6.29
C GLN A 60 17.88 -5.74 -5.72
N THR A 61 18.82 -5.32 -6.55
CA THR A 61 20.05 -4.65 -6.14
C THR A 61 20.15 -3.26 -6.75
N GLY A 62 20.67 -2.30 -6.01
CA GLY A 62 20.87 -0.93 -6.46
C GLY A 62 21.84 -0.18 -5.58
N LYS A 63 22.23 1.03 -6.01
CA LYS A 63 23.28 1.84 -5.39
C LYS A 63 23.08 2.10 -3.89
N ARG A 64 21.81 2.27 -3.46
CA ARG A 64 21.45 2.62 -2.08
C ARG A 64 20.81 1.46 -1.32
N ILE A 65 20.53 0.33 -1.97
CA ILE A 65 19.84 -0.80 -1.33
C ILE A 65 20.82 -1.60 -0.48
N VAL A 66 20.50 -1.74 0.79
CA VAL A 66 21.27 -2.50 1.79
C VAL A 66 20.69 -3.90 1.98
N ILE A 67 19.35 -3.99 2.03
CA ILE A 67 18.62 -5.25 2.15
C ILE A 67 17.50 -5.24 1.13
N GLY A 68 17.47 -6.26 0.28
CA GLY A 68 16.39 -6.58 -0.64
C GLY A 68 15.41 -7.60 -0.04
N PRO A 69 14.62 -8.30 -0.89
CA PRO A 69 13.63 -9.28 -0.44
C PRO A 69 14.25 -10.42 0.37
N GLY A 70 13.53 -10.92 1.40
CA GLY A 70 13.91 -12.06 2.23
C GLY A 70 14.06 -11.78 3.73
N GLU A 71 14.02 -10.51 4.13
CA GLU A 71 13.83 -10.07 5.52
C GLU A 71 12.43 -9.43 5.67
N ASN A 72 12.08 -8.92 6.84
CA ASN A 72 10.74 -8.38 7.12
C ASN A 72 10.39 -7.18 6.24
N ALA A 73 11.37 -6.31 5.91
CA ALA A 73 11.20 -5.18 5.00
C ALA A 73 12.50 -4.88 4.22
N GLY A 74 12.37 -4.07 3.15
CA GLY A 74 13.49 -3.56 2.39
C GLY A 74 14.22 -2.43 3.11
N VAL A 75 15.52 -2.26 2.85
CA VAL A 75 16.37 -1.26 3.51
C VAL A 75 17.21 -0.50 2.51
N ALA A 76 17.21 0.84 2.61
CA ALA A 76 18.10 1.71 1.84
C ALA A 76 18.91 2.65 2.73
N ASP A 77 20.18 2.84 2.37
CA ASP A 77 21.06 3.85 2.96
C ASP A 77 20.95 5.17 2.16
N LEU A 78 20.45 6.19 2.81
CA LEU A 78 20.32 7.53 2.21
C LEU A 78 21.55 8.41 2.43
N GLY A 79 22.54 7.91 3.13
CA GLY A 79 23.74 8.65 3.52
C GLY A 79 23.55 9.47 4.81
N ASP A 80 24.65 10.05 5.31
CA ASP A 80 24.69 10.82 6.56
C ASP A 80 24.16 10.05 7.79
N GLY A 81 24.20 8.70 7.75
CA GLY A 81 23.70 7.83 8.82
C GLY A 81 22.17 7.71 8.86
N PHE A 82 21.45 8.11 7.81
CA PHE A 82 20.01 7.87 7.66
C PHE A 82 19.76 6.59 6.86
N VAL A 83 19.09 5.64 7.47
CA VAL A 83 18.67 4.39 6.85
C VAL A 83 17.15 4.32 6.86
N VAL A 84 16.55 4.05 5.70
CA VAL A 84 15.09 3.91 5.55
C VAL A 84 14.73 2.44 5.38
N VAL A 85 13.71 2.01 6.12
CA VAL A 85 13.11 0.68 6.07
C VAL A 85 11.68 0.84 5.59
N TRP A 86 11.25 0.09 4.55
CA TRP A 86 9.88 0.23 4.03
C TRP A 86 9.36 -1.04 3.39
N LYS A 87 8.04 -1.21 3.45
CA LYS A 87 7.30 -2.34 2.86
C LYS A 87 5.87 -1.92 2.56
N ILE A 88 5.24 -2.56 1.57
CA ILE A 88 3.80 -2.54 1.32
C ILE A 88 3.26 -3.96 1.40
N GLU A 89 2.05 -4.10 1.94
CA GLU A 89 1.37 -5.39 2.05
C GLU A 89 -0.13 -5.27 1.83
N SER A 90 -0.77 -6.35 1.34
CA SER A 90 -2.21 -6.42 1.13
C SER A 90 -2.93 -6.97 2.36
N HIS A 91 -4.10 -6.38 2.66
CA HIS A 91 -5.04 -6.91 3.64
C HIS A 91 -6.48 -6.92 3.06
N ASN A 92 -6.62 -7.44 1.83
CA ASN A 92 -7.82 -7.37 1.00
C ASN A 92 -8.98 -8.18 1.58
N HIS A 93 -8.78 -9.51 1.71
CA HIS A 93 -9.82 -10.46 2.12
C HIS A 93 -10.41 -10.17 3.51
N PRO A 94 -9.60 -9.91 4.56
CA PRO A 94 -10.14 -9.52 5.86
C PRO A 94 -10.95 -8.22 5.79
N SER A 95 -10.52 -7.23 4.99
CA SER A 95 -11.20 -5.95 4.84
C SER A 95 -12.52 -6.05 4.08
N ALA A 96 -12.67 -7.00 3.17
CA ALA A 96 -13.92 -7.25 2.46
C ALA A 96 -14.99 -7.87 3.38
N ILE A 97 -14.60 -8.57 4.46
CA ILE A 97 -15.47 -9.20 5.45
C ILE A 97 -15.79 -8.25 6.60
N GLU A 98 -14.76 -7.69 7.23
CA GLU A 98 -14.85 -6.76 8.36
C GLU A 98 -13.97 -5.54 8.10
N PRO A 99 -14.48 -4.49 7.45
CA PRO A 99 -13.66 -3.44 6.88
C PRO A 99 -12.85 -2.65 7.89
N TYR A 100 -13.39 -2.41 9.10
CA TYR A 100 -12.65 -1.69 10.14
C TYR A 100 -11.48 -2.52 10.67
N GLN A 101 -11.75 -3.74 11.12
CA GLN A 101 -10.73 -4.61 11.72
C GLN A 101 -9.71 -5.07 10.69
N GLY A 102 -10.19 -5.44 9.48
CA GLY A 102 -9.32 -5.87 8.40
C GLY A 102 -8.33 -4.78 7.98
N ALA A 103 -8.77 -3.54 7.83
CA ALA A 103 -7.89 -2.43 7.47
C ALA A 103 -6.96 -2.02 8.64
N ALA A 104 -7.49 -1.99 9.87
CA ALA A 104 -6.71 -1.68 11.07
C ALA A 104 -5.56 -2.67 11.28
N THR A 105 -5.83 -3.98 11.15
CA THR A 105 -4.79 -5.02 11.28
C THR A 105 -3.80 -5.01 10.13
N GLY A 106 -4.21 -4.58 8.92
CA GLY A 106 -3.30 -4.33 7.80
C GLY A 106 -2.27 -3.26 8.13
N VAL A 107 -2.70 -2.13 8.73
CA VAL A 107 -1.78 -1.09 9.21
C VAL A 107 -0.89 -1.63 10.34
N GLY A 108 -1.44 -2.36 11.31
CA GLY A 108 -0.66 -2.93 12.42
C GLY A 108 0.43 -3.89 11.94
N GLY A 109 0.10 -4.81 11.03
CA GLY A 109 1.07 -5.76 10.46
C GLY A 109 2.23 -5.07 9.78
N ILE A 110 1.95 -4.06 8.95
CA ILE A 110 3.01 -3.36 8.23
C ILE A 110 3.88 -2.49 9.16
N LEU A 111 3.33 -1.95 10.27
CA LEU A 111 4.12 -1.24 11.29
C LEU A 111 5.10 -2.20 11.97
N ARG A 112 4.64 -3.42 12.34
CA ARG A 112 5.47 -4.44 13.01
C ARG A 112 6.68 -4.84 12.18
N ASP A 113 6.51 -5.06 10.89
CA ASP A 113 7.62 -5.35 9.97
C ASP A 113 8.74 -4.29 10.01
N ILE A 114 8.36 -3.03 10.16
CA ILE A 114 9.29 -1.90 10.18
C ILE A 114 10.06 -1.81 11.50
N PHE A 115 9.36 -1.84 12.65
CA PHE A 115 10.06 -1.65 13.91
C PHE A 115 10.78 -2.91 14.42
N THR A 116 10.45 -4.13 13.92
CA THR A 116 11.27 -5.34 14.13
C THR A 116 12.69 -5.17 13.62
N MET A 117 12.89 -4.35 12.58
CA MET A 117 14.22 -4.07 12.04
C MET A 117 14.96 -2.95 12.77
N GLY A 118 14.39 -2.43 13.86
CA GLY A 118 14.95 -1.35 14.68
C GLY A 118 14.66 0.06 14.13
N ALA A 119 13.86 0.16 13.08
CA ALA A 119 13.48 1.45 12.48
C ALA A 119 12.19 1.99 13.11
N ARG A 120 12.18 3.27 13.46
CA ARG A 120 10.98 3.93 13.94
C ARG A 120 10.04 4.23 12.79
N PRO A 121 8.79 3.73 12.78
CA PRO A 121 7.80 4.13 11.79
C PRO A 121 7.58 5.64 11.79
N ILE A 122 7.63 6.28 10.61
CA ILE A 122 7.51 7.73 10.42
C ILE A 122 6.44 8.14 9.43
N ALA A 123 5.94 7.21 8.61
CA ALA A 123 4.89 7.47 7.64
C ALA A 123 4.16 6.17 7.24
N CYS A 124 2.84 6.29 7.01
CA CYS A 124 2.02 5.31 6.30
C CYS A 124 1.42 5.92 5.03
N LEU A 125 1.16 5.08 4.04
CA LEU A 125 0.39 5.36 2.84
C LEU A 125 -0.52 4.17 2.55
N ASP A 126 -1.63 4.42 1.84
CA ASP A 126 -2.57 3.38 1.47
C ASP A 126 -2.81 3.37 -0.04
N SER A 127 -3.06 2.18 -0.62
CA SER A 127 -3.62 2.06 -1.95
C SER A 127 -4.91 1.26 -1.87
N LEU A 128 -6.03 1.93 -2.14
CA LEU A 128 -7.37 1.44 -1.91
C LEU A 128 -8.16 1.27 -3.21
N ARG A 129 -8.91 0.17 -3.35
CA ARG A 129 -9.78 -0.08 -4.51
C ARG A 129 -11.14 -0.56 -4.04
N PHE A 130 -12.19 0.05 -4.57
CA PHE A 130 -13.58 -0.27 -4.23
C PHE A 130 -14.46 -0.30 -5.47
N GLY A 131 -15.64 -0.90 -5.34
CA GLY A 131 -16.71 -0.83 -6.32
C GLY A 131 -17.31 0.58 -6.45
N PRO A 132 -18.32 0.76 -7.33
CA PRO A 132 -19.03 2.02 -7.50
C PRO A 132 -19.77 2.47 -6.24
N LEU A 133 -19.76 3.77 -5.96
CA LEU A 133 -20.36 4.36 -4.75
C LEU A 133 -21.90 4.44 -4.76
N ASP A 134 -22.57 4.03 -5.83
CA ASP A 134 -24.03 3.88 -5.85
C ASP A 134 -24.50 2.66 -5.02
N ASP A 135 -23.61 1.70 -4.73
CA ASP A 135 -23.85 0.55 -3.88
C ASP A 135 -23.70 0.88 -2.38
N PRO A 136 -24.73 0.66 -1.55
CA PRO A 136 -24.66 0.87 -0.10
C PRO A 136 -23.57 0.03 0.60
N ARG A 137 -23.32 -1.22 0.13
CA ARG A 137 -22.28 -2.09 0.67
C ARG A 137 -20.90 -1.49 0.42
N VAL A 138 -20.65 -0.99 -0.80
CA VAL A 138 -19.39 -0.33 -1.14
C VAL A 138 -19.15 0.90 -0.27
N ARG A 139 -20.17 1.74 -0.02
CA ARG A 139 -20.03 2.89 0.89
C ARG A 139 -19.71 2.46 2.32
N TYR A 140 -20.32 1.36 2.79
CA TYR A 140 -19.99 0.77 4.10
C TYR A 140 -18.53 0.30 4.15
N LEU A 141 -18.04 -0.39 3.11
CA LEU A 141 -16.65 -0.83 3.01
C LEU A 141 -15.68 0.35 3.03
N VAL A 142 -15.94 1.38 2.21
CA VAL A 142 -15.10 2.61 2.18
C VAL A 142 -15.05 3.27 3.56
N GLY A 143 -16.21 3.48 4.19
CA GLY A 143 -16.29 4.10 5.51
C GLY A 143 -15.55 3.30 6.59
N GLY A 144 -15.74 1.98 6.61
CA GLY A 144 -15.10 1.08 7.57
C GLY A 144 -13.59 0.98 7.38
N VAL A 145 -13.11 0.82 6.13
CA VAL A 145 -11.68 0.75 5.82
C VAL A 145 -10.96 2.05 6.21
N VAL A 146 -11.48 3.21 5.77
CA VAL A 146 -10.88 4.51 6.10
C VAL A 146 -10.87 4.75 7.61
N ALA A 147 -11.96 4.39 8.32
CA ALA A 147 -12.02 4.50 9.78
C ALA A 147 -11.04 3.55 10.48
N GLY A 148 -10.83 2.33 9.97
CA GLY A 148 -9.87 1.36 10.51
C GLY A 148 -8.42 1.86 10.39
N ILE A 149 -8.04 2.34 9.20
CA ILE A 149 -6.72 2.95 8.95
C ILE A 149 -6.51 4.17 9.86
N ALA A 150 -7.48 5.08 9.92
CA ALA A 150 -7.44 6.24 10.78
C ALA A 150 -7.31 5.87 12.26
N GLY A 151 -8.14 4.94 12.74
CA GLY A 151 -8.16 4.51 14.13
C GLY A 151 -6.82 3.93 14.57
N TYR A 152 -6.19 3.13 13.71
CA TYR A 152 -4.90 2.52 14.03
C TYR A 152 -3.74 3.52 13.94
N GLY A 153 -3.59 4.22 12.81
CA GLY A 153 -2.50 5.19 12.58
C GLY A 153 -2.53 6.34 13.59
N ASN A 154 -3.71 6.94 13.83
CA ASN A 154 -3.87 8.03 14.77
C ASN A 154 -3.52 7.62 16.21
N THR A 155 -3.94 6.41 16.64
CA THR A 155 -3.66 5.90 18.01
C THR A 155 -2.18 5.59 18.20
N THR A 156 -1.53 4.97 17.22
CA THR A 156 -0.09 4.69 17.28
C THR A 156 0.77 5.94 17.15
N GLY A 157 0.20 7.05 16.68
CA GLY A 157 0.92 8.31 16.46
C GLY A 157 1.87 8.25 15.27
N ILE A 158 1.50 7.48 14.22
CA ILE A 158 2.22 7.40 12.96
C ILE A 158 1.38 8.09 11.88
N PRO A 159 1.92 9.12 11.18
CA PRO A 159 1.14 9.88 10.22
C PRO A 159 0.85 9.06 8.96
N THR A 160 -0.40 9.09 8.47
CA THR A 160 -0.76 8.61 7.14
C THR A 160 -0.71 9.79 6.18
N VAL A 161 0.33 9.83 5.34
CA VAL A 161 0.76 11.05 4.63
C VAL A 161 0.35 11.10 3.17
N GLY A 162 -0.20 10.01 2.63
CA GLY A 162 -0.59 9.92 1.23
C GLY A 162 -1.27 8.60 0.92
N GLY A 163 -1.42 8.33 -0.36
CA GLY A 163 -2.08 7.14 -0.85
C GLY A 163 -2.94 7.43 -2.07
N GLU A 164 -3.66 6.42 -2.52
CA GLU A 164 -4.61 6.52 -3.62
C GLU A 164 -5.91 5.76 -3.32
N ILE A 165 -7.01 6.19 -3.92
CA ILE A 165 -8.28 5.47 -3.87
C ILE A 165 -8.96 5.50 -5.23
N VAL A 166 -9.33 4.32 -5.75
CA VAL A 166 -9.95 4.13 -7.07
C VAL A 166 -11.26 3.35 -6.93
N PHE A 167 -12.21 3.69 -7.79
CA PHE A 167 -13.55 3.07 -7.84
C PHE A 167 -13.78 2.43 -9.20
N ASP A 168 -14.00 1.12 -9.23
CA ASP A 168 -14.32 0.39 -10.45
C ASP A 168 -15.23 -0.81 -10.17
N GLU A 169 -16.06 -1.19 -11.16
CA GLU A 169 -17.02 -2.28 -11.02
C GLU A 169 -16.37 -3.60 -10.62
N CYS A 170 -15.17 -3.87 -11.08
CA CYS A 170 -14.46 -5.11 -10.79
C CYS A 170 -14.10 -5.30 -9.31
N TYR A 171 -14.08 -4.22 -8.51
CA TYR A 171 -13.79 -4.27 -7.06
C TYR A 171 -15.05 -4.25 -6.18
N ARG A 172 -16.26 -4.37 -6.74
CA ARG A 172 -17.54 -4.26 -6.00
C ARG A 172 -17.63 -5.24 -4.84
N ASP A 173 -17.28 -6.50 -5.06
CA ASP A 173 -17.43 -7.58 -4.09
C ASP A 173 -16.11 -7.98 -3.41
N ASN A 174 -14.99 -7.46 -3.90
CA ASN A 174 -13.65 -7.73 -3.37
C ASN A 174 -12.81 -6.44 -3.41
N CYS A 175 -12.87 -5.66 -2.33
CA CYS A 175 -12.08 -4.44 -2.20
C CYS A 175 -10.59 -4.77 -2.02
N LEU A 176 -9.72 -3.88 -2.47
CA LEU A 176 -8.29 -3.96 -2.21
C LEU A 176 -7.89 -2.93 -1.16
N VAL A 177 -7.14 -3.38 -0.16
CA VAL A 177 -6.56 -2.57 0.89
C VAL A 177 -5.09 -2.93 0.98
N ASN A 178 -4.23 -2.05 0.48
CA ASN A 178 -2.79 -2.23 0.54
C ASN A 178 -2.21 -1.12 1.41
N ALA A 179 -1.52 -1.49 2.48
CA ALA A 179 -0.91 -0.57 3.43
C ALA A 179 0.60 -0.57 3.28
N MET A 180 1.20 0.62 3.16
CA MET A 180 2.63 0.84 3.12
C MET A 180 3.07 1.54 4.40
N CYS A 181 4.20 1.11 4.96
CA CYS A 181 4.87 1.83 6.05
C CYS A 181 6.32 2.11 5.71
N VAL A 182 6.78 3.26 6.18
CA VAL A 182 8.16 3.72 6.08
C VAL A 182 8.67 4.05 7.46
N GLY A 183 9.84 3.51 7.81
CA GLY A 183 10.52 3.79 9.07
C GLY A 183 11.91 4.39 8.85
N LEU A 184 12.39 5.09 9.86
CA LEU A 184 13.71 5.71 9.90
C LEU A 184 14.54 5.08 11.00
N LEU A 185 15.73 4.62 10.64
CA LEU A 185 16.79 4.23 11.56
C LEU A 185 17.92 5.27 11.44
N VAL A 186 18.41 5.70 12.59
CA VAL A 186 19.60 6.56 12.65
C VAL A 186 20.76 5.73 13.20
N GLY A 187 21.78 5.50 12.37
CA GLY A 187 22.87 4.59 12.66
C GLY A 187 22.92 3.41 11.70
N ASP A 188 23.65 2.37 12.06
CA ASP A 188 23.96 1.20 11.21
C ASP A 188 23.42 -0.13 11.76
N ARG A 189 22.84 -0.16 12.96
CA ARG A 189 22.36 -1.37 13.61
C ARG A 189 20.99 -1.79 13.11
N ILE A 190 20.95 -2.57 12.04
CA ILE A 190 19.73 -3.20 11.54
C ILE A 190 19.52 -4.53 12.27
N ILE A 191 18.35 -4.69 12.90
CA ILE A 191 17.94 -5.93 13.56
C ILE A 191 17.39 -6.90 12.51
N ARG A 192 17.66 -8.18 12.69
CA ARG A 192 17.20 -9.25 11.80
C ARG A 192 16.36 -10.28 12.52
N GLY A 193 15.41 -10.90 11.81
CA GLY A 193 14.55 -11.95 12.31
C GLY A 193 15.27 -13.32 12.35
N ARG A 194 16.27 -13.50 13.23
CA ARG A 194 17.09 -14.72 13.33
C ARG A 194 17.17 -15.27 14.74
N ALA A 195 17.04 -16.58 14.90
CA ALA A 195 17.21 -17.29 16.16
C ALA A 195 18.62 -17.86 16.28
N GLU A 196 19.62 -17.00 16.52
CA GLU A 196 21.03 -17.39 16.61
C GLU A 196 21.45 -17.78 18.04
N GLY A 197 22.47 -18.63 18.17
CA GLY A 197 23.12 -19.00 19.43
C GLY A 197 22.36 -20.04 20.24
N PRO A 198 22.68 -21.35 20.08
CA PRO A 198 22.04 -22.41 20.81
C PRO A 198 22.10 -22.18 22.33
N GLY A 199 20.96 -22.39 23.02
CA GLY A 199 20.76 -22.10 24.43
C GLY A 199 20.29 -20.67 24.74
N ASN A 200 20.17 -19.77 23.75
CA ASN A 200 19.57 -18.47 23.93
C ASN A 200 18.07 -18.60 24.18
N PRO A 201 17.50 -17.90 25.17
CA PRO A 201 16.08 -17.97 25.49
C PRO A 201 15.24 -17.26 24.42
N VAL A 202 14.03 -17.82 24.21
CA VAL A 202 13.01 -17.34 23.29
C VAL A 202 11.83 -16.80 24.11
N LEU A 203 11.45 -15.56 23.87
CA LEU A 203 10.36 -14.88 24.56
C LEU A 203 9.19 -14.63 23.60
N LEU A 204 7.97 -14.84 24.10
CA LEU A 204 6.73 -14.37 23.47
C LEU A 204 6.25 -13.14 24.24
N VAL A 205 6.10 -12.02 23.53
CA VAL A 205 5.81 -10.71 24.14
C VAL A 205 4.66 -9.99 23.44
N GLY A 206 4.00 -9.07 24.14
CA GLY A 206 2.91 -8.24 23.62
C GLY A 206 1.55 -8.67 24.12
N ASN A 207 0.58 -8.81 23.23
CA ASN A 207 -0.78 -9.19 23.57
C ASN A 207 -0.87 -10.68 23.96
N ARG A 208 -1.97 -11.06 24.61
CA ARG A 208 -2.23 -12.45 24.98
C ARG A 208 -2.79 -13.23 23.79
N THR A 209 -2.37 -14.49 23.63
CA THR A 209 -2.86 -15.40 22.60
C THR A 209 -4.34 -15.74 22.82
N GLY A 210 -5.17 -15.53 21.84
CA GLY A 210 -6.60 -15.90 21.76
C GLY A 210 -6.89 -16.77 20.55
N ARG A 211 -8.17 -17.01 20.26
CA ARG A 211 -8.66 -17.77 19.09
C ARG A 211 -8.81 -16.92 17.82
N ASP A 212 -8.32 -15.69 17.81
CA ASP A 212 -8.45 -14.78 16.67
C ASP A 212 -7.62 -15.26 15.50
N GLY A 213 -8.16 -15.13 14.30
CA GLY A 213 -7.43 -15.32 13.06
C GLY A 213 -6.99 -16.77 12.80
N ILE A 214 -7.46 -17.77 13.55
CA ILE A 214 -7.17 -19.17 13.26
C ILE A 214 -7.71 -19.48 11.86
N HIS A 215 -6.83 -19.89 10.92
CA HIS A 215 -7.10 -19.96 9.49
C HIS A 215 -7.53 -18.62 8.87
N GLY A 216 -7.16 -17.48 9.46
CA GLY A 216 -7.54 -16.14 9.03
C GLY A 216 -6.91 -15.73 7.72
N ALA A 217 -5.88 -14.87 7.75
CA ALA A 217 -5.30 -14.30 6.52
C ALA A 217 -4.80 -15.39 5.54
N SER A 218 -4.15 -16.44 6.03
CA SER A 218 -3.58 -17.50 5.19
C SER A 218 -4.62 -18.32 4.42
N LEU A 219 -5.74 -18.68 5.04
CA LEU A 219 -6.80 -19.47 4.37
C LEU A 219 -7.73 -18.57 3.56
N LEU A 220 -8.10 -17.39 4.09
CA LEU A 220 -8.93 -16.41 3.37
C LEU A 220 -8.25 -15.93 2.08
N ALA A 221 -6.93 -15.70 2.12
CA ALA A 221 -6.16 -15.27 0.96
C ALA A 221 -5.74 -16.42 0.02
N SER A 222 -6.20 -17.64 0.25
CA SER A 222 -5.86 -18.82 -0.57
C SER A 222 -7.06 -19.48 -1.21
N ARG A 223 -8.24 -18.83 -1.21
CA ARG A 223 -9.46 -19.30 -1.84
C ARG A 223 -10.36 -18.13 -2.27
N GLU A 224 -11.26 -18.41 -3.22
CA GLU A 224 -12.30 -17.49 -3.66
C GLU A 224 -13.38 -17.29 -2.59
N PHE A 225 -14.04 -16.13 -2.60
CA PHE A 225 -15.21 -15.89 -1.77
C PHE A 225 -16.46 -16.52 -2.38
N ASP A 226 -17.25 -17.18 -1.53
CA ASP A 226 -18.56 -17.72 -1.82
C ASP A 226 -19.67 -17.00 -1.02
N GLU A 227 -20.91 -17.46 -1.15
CA GLU A 227 -22.07 -16.91 -0.42
C GLU A 227 -21.93 -16.99 1.12
N LYS A 228 -21.00 -17.81 1.62
CA LYS A 228 -20.74 -18.00 3.05
C LYS A 228 -19.55 -17.20 3.59
N ALA A 229 -18.99 -16.29 2.78
CA ALA A 229 -17.83 -15.49 3.21
C ALA A 229 -18.10 -14.71 4.52
N GLU A 230 -19.33 -14.25 4.77
CA GLU A 230 -19.71 -13.59 6.02
C GLU A 230 -19.68 -14.51 7.26
N GLU A 231 -19.83 -15.83 7.10
CA GLU A 231 -19.68 -16.81 8.18
C GLU A 231 -18.22 -16.90 8.68
N MET A 232 -17.27 -16.40 7.87
CA MET A 232 -15.84 -16.36 8.22
C MET A 232 -15.44 -15.14 9.09
N ARG A 233 -16.38 -14.31 9.48
CA ARG A 233 -16.13 -13.13 10.34
C ARG A 233 -15.31 -13.44 11.61
N PRO A 234 -15.49 -14.57 12.30
CA PRO A 234 -14.66 -14.94 13.46
C PRO A 234 -13.18 -15.24 13.12
N ALA A 235 -12.87 -15.47 11.83
CA ALA A 235 -11.48 -15.67 11.37
C ALA A 235 -10.73 -14.36 11.11
N VAL A 236 -11.40 -13.19 11.15
CA VAL A 236 -10.75 -11.89 11.02
C VAL A 236 -10.05 -11.53 12.33
N GLN A 237 -8.82 -11.05 12.21
CA GLN A 237 -8.03 -10.60 13.37
C GLN A 237 -8.66 -9.35 14.01
N VAL A 238 -8.41 -9.16 15.30
CA VAL A 238 -8.85 -7.99 16.07
C VAL A 238 -7.64 -7.12 16.42
N ALA A 239 -7.69 -5.85 16.05
CA ALA A 239 -6.62 -4.88 16.24
C ALA A 239 -6.68 -4.21 17.62
N ASP A 240 -5.53 -4.04 18.25
CA ASP A 240 -5.32 -3.26 19.48
C ASP A 240 -4.21 -2.22 19.28
N PRO A 241 -4.51 -1.06 18.68
CA PRO A 241 -3.50 -0.05 18.38
C PRO A 241 -2.87 0.57 19.64
N PHE A 242 -3.48 0.44 20.81
CA PHE A 242 -2.87 0.89 22.07
C PHE A 242 -1.73 -0.03 22.47
N VAL A 243 -1.94 -1.35 22.43
CA VAL A 243 -0.86 -2.32 22.70
C VAL A 243 0.24 -2.21 21.65
N GLU A 244 -0.11 -2.01 20.38
CA GLU A 244 0.87 -1.77 19.31
C GLU A 244 1.75 -0.55 19.59
N LYS A 245 1.17 0.56 20.07
CA LYS A 245 1.93 1.74 20.48
C LYS A 245 2.97 1.42 21.56
N LEU A 246 2.59 0.65 22.55
CA LEU A 246 3.51 0.24 23.62
C LEU A 246 4.61 -0.69 23.07
N LEU A 247 4.24 -1.60 22.16
CA LEU A 247 5.19 -2.51 21.48
C LEU A 247 6.20 -1.74 20.64
N ILE A 248 5.79 -0.73 19.87
CA ILE A 248 6.70 0.13 19.11
C ILE A 248 7.78 0.70 20.03
N GLU A 249 7.39 1.34 21.14
CA GLU A 249 8.36 1.97 22.04
C GLU A 249 9.25 0.95 22.75
N ALA A 250 8.69 -0.17 23.22
CA ALA A 250 9.45 -1.23 23.88
C ALA A 250 10.46 -1.89 22.92
N CYS A 251 10.05 -2.20 21.69
CA CYS A 251 10.93 -2.84 20.71
C CYS A 251 12.03 -1.89 20.21
N LEU A 252 11.74 -0.59 20.05
CA LEU A 252 12.76 0.40 19.73
C LEU A 252 13.77 0.60 20.87
N GLU A 253 13.33 0.58 22.13
CA GLU A 253 14.25 0.58 23.29
C GLU A 253 15.08 -0.70 23.30
N LEU A 254 14.45 -1.87 23.08
CA LEU A 254 15.12 -3.16 22.99
C LEU A 254 16.16 -3.21 21.87
N SER A 255 15.90 -2.58 20.73
CA SER A 255 16.83 -2.55 19.59
C SER A 255 18.16 -1.87 19.92
N GLY A 256 18.15 -0.91 20.85
CA GLY A 256 19.36 -0.27 21.38
C GLY A 256 20.13 -1.10 22.41
N TRP A 257 19.51 -2.14 22.97
CA TRP A 257 20.09 -2.98 23.99
C TRP A 257 20.97 -4.10 23.40
N ASP A 258 22.15 -4.33 23.98
CA ASP A 258 23.14 -5.30 23.46
C ASP A 258 22.80 -6.77 23.74
N GLY A 259 21.78 -7.03 24.58
CA GLY A 259 21.27 -8.37 24.86
C GLY A 259 20.34 -8.95 23.80
N LEU A 260 19.83 -8.13 22.87
CA LEU A 260 18.97 -8.59 21.78
C LEU A 260 19.78 -9.36 20.72
N VAL A 261 19.29 -10.54 20.35
CA VAL A 261 19.83 -11.40 19.27
C VAL A 261 18.99 -11.26 18.01
N GLY A 262 17.67 -11.42 18.10
CA GLY A 262 16.76 -11.30 16.97
C GLY A 262 15.32 -11.09 17.41
N ILE A 263 14.49 -10.54 16.52
CA ILE A 263 13.08 -10.28 16.77
C ILE A 263 12.29 -10.46 15.45
N ASN A 264 11.13 -11.06 15.54
CA ASN A 264 10.16 -11.18 14.44
C ASN A 264 8.76 -10.94 14.98
N ASP A 265 7.86 -10.38 14.14
CA ASP A 265 6.46 -10.25 14.50
C ASP A 265 5.70 -11.58 14.35
N LEU A 266 4.51 -11.66 14.93
CA LEU A 266 3.56 -12.72 14.71
C LEU A 266 2.43 -12.18 13.83
N GLY A 267 2.66 -12.15 12.52
CA GLY A 267 1.69 -11.80 11.49
C GLY A 267 0.85 -13.00 11.06
N ALA A 268 0.73 -13.23 9.75
CA ALA A 268 0.08 -14.41 9.19
C ALA A 268 0.76 -15.70 9.70
N ALA A 269 -0.06 -16.72 9.97
CA ALA A 269 0.36 -18.00 10.58
C ALA A 269 0.97 -17.87 12.00
N GLY A 270 0.94 -16.71 12.61
CA GLY A 270 1.20 -16.48 14.04
C GLY A 270 2.55 -17.02 14.54
N LEU A 271 2.52 -17.82 15.63
CA LEU A 271 3.74 -18.38 16.23
C LEU A 271 4.44 -19.39 15.31
N THR A 272 3.69 -20.04 14.42
CA THR A 272 4.26 -21.01 13.47
C THR A 272 5.21 -20.33 12.49
N SER A 273 4.81 -19.22 11.86
CA SER A 273 5.65 -18.48 10.90
C SER A 273 6.86 -17.86 11.60
N ALA A 274 6.63 -17.08 12.66
CA ALA A 274 7.73 -16.43 13.38
C ALA A 274 8.82 -17.42 13.84
N ALA A 275 8.41 -18.55 14.43
CA ALA A 275 9.35 -19.56 14.92
C ALA A 275 10.10 -20.27 13.79
N SER A 276 9.39 -20.74 12.76
CA SER A 276 10.02 -21.47 11.65
C SER A 276 10.95 -20.59 10.82
N GLU A 277 10.57 -19.34 10.55
CA GLU A 277 11.38 -18.39 9.78
C GLU A 277 12.65 -17.98 10.54
N MET A 278 12.53 -17.58 11.81
CA MET A 278 13.69 -17.18 12.61
C MET A 278 14.71 -18.32 12.74
N ALA A 279 14.24 -19.54 13.00
CA ALA A 279 15.10 -20.73 13.08
C ALA A 279 15.75 -21.06 11.73
N SER A 280 14.96 -21.08 10.66
CA SER A 280 15.43 -21.42 9.32
C SER A 280 16.43 -20.38 8.77
N ARG A 281 16.19 -19.07 8.95
CA ARG A 281 17.12 -18.00 8.55
C ARG A 281 18.47 -18.08 9.28
N ALA A 282 18.47 -18.61 10.52
CA ALA A 282 19.68 -18.81 11.32
C ALA A 282 20.37 -20.19 11.09
N GLY A 283 19.67 -21.14 10.45
CA GLY A 283 20.12 -22.53 10.33
C GLY A 283 20.10 -23.28 11.66
N THR A 284 19.25 -22.88 12.60
CA THR A 284 19.09 -23.41 13.96
C THR A 284 17.74 -24.10 14.13
N GLY A 285 17.48 -24.62 15.35
CA GLY A 285 16.15 -25.09 15.76
C GLY A 285 15.63 -24.32 16.96
N LEU A 286 14.38 -24.58 17.32
CA LEU A 286 13.73 -24.05 18.52
C LEU A 286 13.04 -25.18 19.30
N ASP A 287 13.18 -25.17 20.64
CA ASP A 287 12.41 -26.03 21.57
C ASP A 287 11.50 -25.13 22.42
N LEU A 288 10.19 -25.11 22.09
CA LEU A 288 9.21 -24.20 22.66
C LEU A 288 8.22 -24.93 23.56
N ASP A 289 8.07 -24.47 24.81
CA ASP A 289 7.04 -24.87 25.77
C ASP A 289 5.86 -23.87 25.69
N ILE A 290 4.87 -24.18 24.87
CA ILE A 290 3.70 -23.32 24.67
C ILE A 290 2.73 -23.32 25.86
N SER A 291 2.89 -24.20 26.85
CA SER A 291 2.12 -24.13 28.10
C SER A 291 2.42 -22.85 28.90
N ARG A 292 3.55 -22.19 28.59
CA ARG A 292 4.00 -20.92 29.18
C ARG A 292 3.57 -19.71 28.39
N ALA A 293 3.02 -19.91 27.18
CA ALA A 293 2.52 -18.80 26.35
C ALA A 293 1.39 -18.04 27.08
N PRO A 294 1.45 -16.72 27.18
CA PRO A 294 0.37 -15.92 27.76
C PRO A 294 -0.92 -16.08 26.95
N ARG A 295 -1.99 -16.57 27.59
CA ARG A 295 -3.28 -16.84 26.96
C ARG A 295 -4.34 -15.86 27.44
N ARG A 296 -5.22 -15.41 26.54
CA ARG A 296 -6.34 -14.52 26.84
C ARG A 296 -7.51 -15.30 27.45
N GLU A 297 -7.66 -16.56 27.06
CA GLU A 297 -8.74 -17.43 27.50
C GLU A 297 -8.21 -18.82 27.89
N ALA A 298 -8.96 -19.51 28.75
CA ALA A 298 -8.61 -20.88 29.18
C ALA A 298 -8.99 -21.90 28.07
N GLY A 299 -8.33 -23.06 28.11
CA GLY A 299 -8.68 -24.20 27.25
C GLY A 299 -8.22 -24.10 25.80
N LEU A 300 -7.31 -23.17 25.46
CA LEU A 300 -6.63 -23.20 24.16
C LEU A 300 -5.80 -24.48 24.05
N ASN A 301 -6.04 -25.25 23.00
CA ASN A 301 -5.26 -26.43 22.68
C ASN A 301 -3.98 -26.07 21.88
N PRO A 302 -3.02 -26.98 21.69
CA PRO A 302 -1.78 -26.70 20.96
C PRO A 302 -1.98 -26.21 19.54
N TYR A 303 -2.97 -26.74 18.83
CA TYR A 303 -3.32 -26.30 17.48
C TYR A 303 -3.73 -24.82 17.47
N GLU A 304 -4.64 -24.43 18.37
CA GLU A 304 -5.10 -23.05 18.48
C GLU A 304 -3.98 -22.08 18.88
N VAL A 305 -3.05 -22.48 19.77
CA VAL A 305 -1.93 -21.62 20.16
C VAL A 305 -0.95 -21.39 19.01
N MET A 306 -0.62 -22.45 18.25
CA MET A 306 0.36 -22.37 17.15
C MET A 306 -0.19 -21.62 15.93
N LEU A 307 -1.50 -21.73 15.67
CA LEU A 307 -2.15 -21.18 14.48
C LEU A 307 -2.88 -19.84 14.72
N SER A 308 -2.97 -19.40 15.99
CA SER A 308 -3.57 -18.10 16.32
C SER A 308 -2.81 -16.96 15.64
N GLU A 309 -3.56 -16.06 15.01
CA GLU A 309 -3.06 -14.80 14.43
C GLU A 309 -3.44 -13.59 15.31
N SER A 310 -3.61 -13.78 16.65
CA SER A 310 -3.77 -12.65 17.58
C SER A 310 -2.67 -11.63 17.34
N GLN A 311 -3.08 -10.40 17.12
CA GLN A 311 -2.19 -9.30 16.72
C GLN A 311 -1.37 -8.75 17.87
N GLU A 312 -0.46 -7.84 17.58
CA GLU A 312 0.39 -7.15 18.57
C GLU A 312 1.23 -8.11 19.43
N ARG A 313 1.84 -9.13 18.78
CA ARG A 313 2.75 -10.09 19.43
C ARG A 313 4.07 -10.17 18.68
N MET A 314 5.15 -10.42 19.45
CA MET A 314 6.51 -10.54 18.91
C MET A 314 7.18 -11.79 19.48
N LEU A 315 8.04 -12.43 18.67
CA LEU A 315 8.98 -13.47 19.09
C LEU A 315 10.37 -12.86 19.22
N VAL A 316 10.94 -12.92 20.40
CA VAL A 316 12.20 -12.26 20.73
C VAL A 316 13.22 -13.29 21.20
N VAL A 317 14.43 -13.25 20.63
CA VAL A 317 15.57 -14.07 21.06
C VAL A 317 16.59 -13.16 21.73
N VAL A 318 16.99 -13.50 22.96
CA VAL A 318 17.94 -12.71 23.75
C VAL A 318 19.13 -13.57 24.18
N LYS A 319 20.24 -12.94 24.51
CA LYS A 319 21.43 -13.65 25.03
C LYS A 319 21.12 -14.38 26.33
N LYS A 320 21.60 -15.61 26.42
CA LYS A 320 21.45 -16.47 27.62
C LYS A 320 21.88 -15.76 28.90
N GLY A 321 21.02 -15.82 29.93
CA GLY A 321 21.24 -15.21 31.25
C GLY A 321 20.85 -13.74 31.33
N ARG A 322 20.32 -13.16 30.23
CA ARG A 322 19.84 -11.77 30.18
C ARG A 322 18.31 -11.66 29.99
N GLU A 323 17.60 -12.76 30.04
CA GLU A 323 16.15 -12.80 29.90
C GLU A 323 15.40 -11.98 30.96
N GLY A 324 15.94 -11.88 32.18
CA GLY A 324 15.36 -11.03 33.23
C GLY A 324 15.31 -9.55 32.85
N GLU A 325 16.42 -9.03 32.29
CA GLU A 325 16.47 -7.63 31.81
C GLU A 325 15.43 -7.36 30.72
N ALA A 326 15.26 -8.29 29.79
CA ALA A 326 14.26 -8.15 28.73
C ALA A 326 12.82 -8.19 29.29
N LEU A 327 12.54 -9.10 30.25
CA LEU A 327 11.23 -9.15 30.92
C LEU A 327 10.92 -7.85 31.68
N ASP A 328 11.91 -7.27 32.37
CA ASP A 328 11.78 -6.02 33.10
C ASP A 328 11.52 -4.84 32.13
N LEU A 329 12.18 -4.84 30.94
CA LEU A 329 11.94 -3.82 29.90
C LEU A 329 10.49 -3.87 29.40
N PHE A 330 9.97 -5.04 29.07
CA PHE A 330 8.59 -5.17 28.63
C PHE A 330 7.59 -4.84 29.76
N ALA A 331 7.87 -5.24 30.99
CA ALA A 331 7.05 -4.89 32.15
C ALA A 331 7.00 -3.37 32.41
N LYS A 332 8.11 -2.65 32.20
CA LYS A 332 8.17 -1.17 32.25
C LYS A 332 7.14 -0.53 31.32
N TRP A 333 6.95 -1.11 30.11
CA TRP A 333 5.98 -0.65 29.13
C TRP A 333 4.56 -1.22 29.35
N GLY A 334 4.33 -2.01 30.41
CA GLY A 334 3.02 -2.61 30.72
C GLY A 334 2.66 -3.78 29.80
N LEU A 335 3.64 -4.33 29.08
CA LEU A 335 3.45 -5.45 28.16
C LEU A 335 3.65 -6.79 28.86
N VAL A 336 2.90 -7.79 28.41
CA VAL A 336 3.08 -9.17 28.87
C VAL A 336 4.25 -9.80 28.11
N ALA A 337 5.13 -10.49 28.85
CA ALA A 337 6.26 -11.22 28.27
C ALA A 337 6.49 -12.54 29.03
N ALA A 338 6.83 -13.60 28.32
CA ALA A 338 7.16 -14.89 28.90
C ALA A 338 8.27 -15.59 28.13
N VAL A 339 9.22 -16.22 28.86
CA VAL A 339 10.18 -17.13 28.22
C VAL A 339 9.45 -18.43 27.93
N ILE A 340 9.30 -18.72 26.62
CA ILE A 340 8.58 -19.91 26.15
C ILE A 340 9.50 -21.02 25.61
N GLY A 341 10.81 -20.80 25.56
CA GLY A 341 11.72 -21.83 25.04
C GLY A 341 13.15 -21.36 24.87
N GLN A 342 13.88 -22.10 24.05
CA GLN A 342 15.29 -21.82 23.74
C GLN A 342 15.66 -22.23 22.31
N VAL A 343 16.72 -21.62 21.80
CA VAL A 343 17.36 -21.97 20.52
C VAL A 343 18.11 -23.30 20.67
N THR A 344 18.02 -24.16 19.63
CA THR A 344 18.77 -25.43 19.53
C THR A 344 19.67 -25.44 18.29
N ASP A 345 20.58 -26.43 18.18
CA ASP A 345 21.54 -26.54 17.07
C ASP A 345 21.18 -27.63 16.03
N ASP A 346 20.02 -28.24 16.15
CA ASP A 346 19.63 -29.41 15.37
C ASP A 346 18.66 -29.12 14.19
N GLY A 347 18.31 -27.86 13.98
CA GLY A 347 17.42 -27.45 12.88
C GLY A 347 15.96 -27.84 13.04
N MET A 348 15.55 -28.36 14.22
CA MET A 348 14.21 -28.82 14.47
C MET A 348 13.37 -27.77 15.22
N LEU A 349 12.14 -27.62 14.81
CA LEU A 349 11.10 -26.91 15.59
C LEU A 349 10.33 -27.94 16.42
N ARG A 350 10.57 -27.93 17.75
CA ARG A 350 9.85 -28.77 18.70
C ARG A 350 8.90 -27.93 19.53
N ILE A 351 7.66 -28.36 19.55
CA ILE A 351 6.60 -27.72 20.33
C ILE A 351 6.20 -28.69 21.46
N ARG A 352 6.25 -28.20 22.68
CA ARG A 352 5.85 -28.94 23.90
C ARG A 352 4.64 -28.27 24.51
N ASP A 353 3.72 -29.10 25.01
CA ASP A 353 2.60 -28.64 25.84
C ASP A 353 2.34 -29.66 26.98
N ARG A 354 1.46 -29.31 27.90
CA ARG A 354 1.07 -30.20 28.99
C ARG A 354 0.43 -31.47 28.44
N ALA A 355 0.74 -32.61 29.05
CA ALA A 355 0.23 -33.91 28.65
C ALA A 355 -1.30 -34.05 28.78
N ASP A 356 -1.91 -33.29 29.68
CA ASP A 356 -3.36 -33.23 29.93
C ASP A 356 -4.13 -32.28 28.99
N ASN A 357 -3.43 -31.49 28.15
CA ASN A 357 -4.08 -30.62 27.17
C ASN A 357 -4.40 -31.41 25.89
N PRO A 358 -5.68 -31.53 25.44
CA PRO A 358 -6.05 -32.33 24.28
C PRO A 358 -5.43 -31.75 22.99
N THR A 359 -4.95 -32.62 22.09
CA THR A 359 -4.45 -32.24 20.77
C THR A 359 -5.52 -32.31 19.68
N ASP A 360 -6.57 -33.10 19.95
CA ASP A 360 -7.64 -33.41 19.00
C ASP A 360 -8.97 -32.93 19.60
N GLY A 361 -9.52 -31.87 19.08
CA GLY A 361 -10.83 -31.36 19.45
C GLY A 361 -11.39 -30.44 18.37
N ALA A 362 -12.57 -30.75 17.84
CA ALA A 362 -13.31 -29.83 16.99
C ALA A 362 -13.59 -28.53 17.76
N PRO A 363 -13.54 -27.35 17.10
CA PRO A 363 -13.90 -26.09 17.74
C PRO A 363 -15.33 -26.17 18.26
N GLY A 364 -15.53 -26.13 19.57
CA GLY A 364 -16.87 -25.99 20.18
C GLY A 364 -17.34 -27.06 21.16
N GLU A 365 -16.68 -28.24 21.30
CA GLU A 365 -17.21 -29.28 22.20
C GLU A 365 -16.71 -29.28 23.65
N LEU A 366 -15.68 -28.50 24.00
CA LEU A 366 -15.01 -28.56 25.32
C LEU A 366 -15.37 -27.43 26.32
N ALA A 367 -16.43 -26.67 26.10
CA ALA A 367 -16.86 -25.62 27.03
C ALA A 367 -17.86 -26.05 28.12
N ARG A 368 -18.11 -27.37 28.32
CA ARG A 368 -19.02 -27.85 29.35
C ARG A 368 -18.26 -28.77 30.30
N ASP A 369 -17.74 -28.22 31.40
CA ASP A 369 -17.28 -28.83 32.65
C ASP A 369 -15.84 -28.47 33.08
N ALA A 370 -15.55 -27.19 33.17
CA ALA A 370 -14.33 -26.74 33.84
C ALA A 370 -14.53 -26.29 35.32
N SER A 371 -15.69 -26.62 35.94
CA SER A 371 -15.98 -26.20 37.30
C SER A 371 -15.64 -27.22 38.39
N ALA A 372 -15.03 -28.35 38.05
CA ALA A 372 -14.78 -29.41 39.01
C ALA A 372 -13.43 -30.13 38.80
N VAL A 373 -12.31 -29.42 38.85
CA VAL A 373 -11.02 -30.08 39.12
C VAL A 373 -10.22 -29.20 40.10
N GLY A 374 -10.18 -29.66 41.35
CA GLY A 374 -9.33 -29.11 42.42
C GLY A 374 -7.85 -29.25 41.99
N VAL A 375 -7.14 -28.13 41.95
CA VAL A 375 -5.71 -28.09 41.68
C VAL A 375 -4.94 -28.67 42.86
N THR A 376 -4.57 -29.93 42.79
CA THR A 376 -3.49 -30.49 43.60
C THR A 376 -2.21 -30.48 42.76
N GLY A 377 -1.21 -29.72 43.22
CA GLY A 377 0.03 -29.46 42.50
C GLY A 377 0.94 -30.66 42.28
N ALA A 378 0.70 -31.43 41.23
CA ALA A 378 1.74 -32.23 40.56
C ALA A 378 2.12 -31.53 39.25
N ALA A 379 3.42 -31.30 39.02
CA ALA A 379 3.91 -30.76 37.76
C ALA A 379 3.48 -31.71 36.63
N THR A 380 2.50 -31.32 35.80
CA THR A 380 2.04 -32.12 34.68
C THR A 380 3.21 -32.31 33.70
N ALA A 381 3.50 -33.54 33.29
CA ALA A 381 4.59 -33.83 32.38
C ALA A 381 4.34 -33.12 31.01
N LEU A 382 5.39 -32.53 30.45
CA LEU A 382 5.36 -31.98 29.09
C LEU A 382 5.49 -33.11 28.07
N ARG A 383 4.71 -33.02 26.97
CA ARG A 383 4.86 -33.90 25.80
C ARG A 383 5.18 -33.08 24.57
N ILE A 384 5.87 -33.65 23.60
CA ILE A 384 6.06 -33.09 22.27
C ILE A 384 4.71 -33.22 21.51
N VAL A 385 4.18 -32.10 21.05
CA VAL A 385 2.92 -32.02 20.26
C VAL A 385 3.17 -31.74 18.79
N ALA A 386 4.36 -31.23 18.43
CA ALA A 386 4.87 -31.15 17.05
C ALA A 386 6.38 -31.23 17.01
N GLU A 387 6.94 -31.91 16.00
CA GLU A 387 8.38 -31.99 15.74
C GLU A 387 8.63 -31.99 14.24
N ILE A 388 9.10 -30.84 13.70
CA ILE A 388 9.22 -30.55 12.27
C ILE A 388 10.56 -29.89 12.00
N PRO A 389 11.29 -30.24 10.92
CA PRO A 389 12.41 -29.44 10.49
C PRO A 389 11.97 -28.00 10.18
N ALA A 390 12.57 -26.99 10.82
CA ALA A 390 12.16 -25.60 10.66
C ALA A 390 12.19 -25.14 9.18
N ARG A 391 13.21 -25.60 8.43
CA ARG A 391 13.33 -25.35 7.01
C ARG A 391 12.17 -25.92 6.19
N ALA A 392 11.62 -27.08 6.57
CA ALA A 392 10.51 -27.69 5.85
C ALA A 392 9.26 -26.81 5.86
N LEU A 393 9.00 -26.09 6.95
CA LEU A 393 7.91 -25.13 7.02
C LEU A 393 8.21 -23.86 6.20
N ALA A 394 9.40 -23.29 6.37
CA ALA A 394 9.71 -21.95 5.86
C ALA A 394 10.15 -21.93 4.38
N HIS A 395 10.79 -22.98 3.85
CA HIS A 395 11.44 -22.93 2.54
C HIS A 395 11.13 -24.07 1.59
N ASP A 396 10.75 -25.24 2.09
CA ASP A 396 10.62 -26.46 1.26
C ASP A 396 9.19 -26.67 0.71
N ALA A 397 8.34 -25.63 0.78
CA ALA A 397 7.03 -25.65 0.10
C ALA A 397 7.23 -25.87 -1.40
N PRO A 398 6.40 -26.73 -2.05
CA PRO A 398 6.52 -26.99 -3.48
C PRO A 398 6.31 -25.72 -4.29
N ALA A 399 7.07 -25.57 -5.38
CA ALA A 399 6.88 -24.50 -6.35
C ALA A 399 6.11 -25.03 -7.56
N TYR A 400 5.03 -24.36 -7.93
CA TYR A 400 4.18 -24.76 -9.06
C TYR A 400 4.54 -24.00 -10.34
N ASP A 401 4.59 -24.73 -11.44
CA ASP A 401 4.60 -24.18 -12.79
C ASP A 401 3.17 -24.28 -13.36
N ARG A 402 2.39 -23.22 -13.14
CA ARG A 402 1.00 -23.18 -13.59
C ARG A 402 0.93 -22.97 -15.10
N PRO A 403 -0.03 -23.60 -15.81
CA PRO A 403 -0.28 -23.34 -17.23
C PRO A 403 -0.58 -21.85 -17.45
N MET A 404 -0.17 -21.33 -18.62
CA MET A 404 -0.40 -19.94 -19.02
C MET A 404 -0.94 -19.87 -20.44
N ALA A 405 -1.94 -19.02 -20.63
CA ALA A 405 -2.49 -18.71 -21.94
C ALA A 405 -2.96 -17.26 -21.99
N GLU A 406 -2.72 -16.57 -23.10
CA GLU A 406 -3.26 -15.21 -23.28
C GLU A 406 -4.78 -15.25 -23.23
N PRO A 407 -5.41 -14.41 -22.35
CA PRO A 407 -6.86 -14.41 -22.23
C PRO A 407 -7.55 -13.99 -23.53
N ALA A 408 -8.53 -14.77 -23.95
CA ALA A 408 -9.24 -14.54 -25.23
C ALA A 408 -9.95 -13.18 -25.28
N TYR A 409 -10.38 -12.64 -24.14
CA TYR A 409 -11.08 -11.36 -24.08
C TYR A 409 -10.20 -10.20 -24.56
N LEU A 410 -8.87 -10.27 -24.45
CA LEU A 410 -7.95 -9.20 -24.85
C LEU A 410 -8.11 -8.82 -26.34
N ALA A 411 -8.37 -9.79 -27.19
CA ALA A 411 -8.61 -9.55 -28.62
C ALA A 411 -9.86 -8.68 -28.86
N GLU A 412 -10.86 -8.73 -27.97
CA GLU A 412 -12.08 -7.94 -28.09
C GLU A 412 -11.97 -6.57 -27.40
N VAL A 413 -11.44 -6.53 -26.18
CA VAL A 413 -11.38 -5.25 -25.44
C VAL A 413 -10.37 -4.26 -26.03
N ARG A 414 -9.33 -4.74 -26.72
CA ARG A 414 -8.36 -3.87 -27.42
C ARG A 414 -8.92 -3.19 -28.66
N LYS A 415 -10.07 -3.65 -29.19
CA LYS A 415 -10.73 -3.00 -30.34
C LYS A 415 -11.40 -1.71 -29.91
N LEU A 416 -10.94 -0.60 -30.47
CA LEU A 416 -11.54 0.73 -30.29
C LEU A 416 -11.60 1.44 -31.64
N ASP A 417 -12.82 1.74 -32.07
CA ASP A 417 -13.05 2.52 -33.29
C ASP A 417 -13.41 3.96 -32.87
N LEU A 418 -12.42 4.83 -32.89
CA LEU A 418 -12.59 6.23 -32.52
C LEU A 418 -13.51 7.02 -33.49
N ASP A 419 -13.65 6.59 -34.73
CA ASP A 419 -14.51 7.26 -35.71
C ASP A 419 -16.00 7.12 -35.39
N ARG A 420 -16.35 6.09 -34.58
CA ARG A 420 -17.72 5.90 -34.09
C ARG A 420 -18.01 6.68 -32.81
N LEU A 421 -17.00 7.25 -32.17
CA LEU A 421 -17.19 8.04 -30.95
C LEU A 421 -17.29 9.53 -31.34
N PRO A 422 -18.35 10.23 -30.92
CA PRO A 422 -18.44 11.69 -31.16
C PRO A 422 -17.34 12.41 -30.37
N ASP A 423 -16.51 13.20 -31.05
CA ASP A 423 -15.50 14.04 -30.43
C ASP A 423 -16.15 15.17 -29.60
N VAL A 424 -15.47 15.67 -28.57
CA VAL A 424 -15.95 16.86 -27.86
C VAL A 424 -15.83 18.10 -28.71
N ARG A 425 -16.65 19.12 -28.45
CA ARG A 425 -16.66 20.38 -29.22
C ARG A 425 -16.22 21.57 -28.35
N ALA A 426 -15.63 22.57 -29.00
CA ALA A 426 -15.34 23.84 -28.36
C ALA A 426 -16.62 24.60 -27.97
N THR A 427 -16.59 25.36 -26.88
CA THR A 427 -17.76 25.99 -26.22
C THR A 427 -18.40 27.12 -27.03
N GLY A 428 -17.83 27.53 -28.19
CA GLY A 428 -18.31 28.66 -29.01
C GLY A 428 -19.48 28.40 -29.97
N ALA A 429 -20.02 27.17 -30.07
CA ALA A 429 -21.00 26.76 -31.10
C ALA A 429 -22.35 26.32 -30.51
N ILE A 430 -22.84 26.94 -29.43
CA ILE A 430 -24.13 26.58 -28.87
C ILE A 430 -25.27 27.25 -29.65
N ARG A 431 -25.94 26.50 -30.58
CA ARG A 431 -27.37 26.69 -30.81
C ARG A 431 -28.14 25.86 -29.79
N LEU A 432 -28.78 26.53 -28.88
CA LEU A 432 -29.71 25.91 -27.92
C LEU A 432 -30.86 25.26 -28.72
N GLY A 433 -31.02 23.93 -28.59
CA GLY A 433 -32.26 23.31 -28.99
C GLY A 433 -32.28 21.97 -29.69
N THR A 434 -31.17 21.34 -30.09
CA THR A 434 -31.20 19.98 -30.66
C THR A 434 -30.03 19.17 -30.13
N ALA A 435 -30.29 18.14 -29.30
CA ALA A 435 -29.33 17.08 -29.02
C ALA A 435 -29.22 16.20 -30.25
N ASP A 436 -28.33 16.55 -31.19
CA ASP A 436 -27.93 15.66 -32.26
C ASP A 436 -26.92 14.65 -31.70
N PRO A 437 -27.22 13.37 -31.66
CA PRO A 437 -26.31 12.34 -31.17
C PRO A 437 -25.02 12.22 -31.98
N ALA A 438 -24.98 12.77 -33.21
CA ALA A 438 -23.77 12.85 -34.03
C ALA A 438 -22.80 13.97 -33.58
N VAL A 439 -23.26 14.90 -32.73
CA VAL A 439 -22.48 16.05 -32.24
C VAL A 439 -22.12 15.82 -30.79
N GLY A 440 -20.84 15.62 -30.48
CA GLY A 440 -20.33 15.34 -29.12
C GLY A 440 -20.61 16.47 -28.11
N PRO A 441 -20.48 16.18 -26.82
CA PRO A 441 -20.75 17.17 -25.75
C PRO A 441 -19.75 18.33 -25.79
N PRO A 442 -20.13 19.51 -25.24
CA PRO A 442 -19.16 20.58 -25.03
C PRO A 442 -18.00 20.12 -24.13
N ALA A 443 -16.77 20.52 -24.47
CA ALA A 443 -15.59 20.18 -23.68
C ALA A 443 -15.71 20.59 -22.19
N ALA A 444 -16.34 21.75 -21.92
CA ALA A 444 -16.62 22.23 -20.57
C ALA A 444 -17.55 21.29 -19.80
N ALA A 445 -18.60 20.76 -20.43
CA ALA A 445 -19.50 19.81 -19.80
C ALA A 445 -18.78 18.48 -19.48
N MET A 446 -17.89 18.04 -20.36
CA MET A 446 -17.10 16.84 -20.13
C MET A 446 -16.07 17.02 -19.02
N LEU A 447 -15.36 18.14 -18.97
CA LEU A 447 -14.44 18.48 -17.88
C LEU A 447 -15.17 18.46 -16.52
N ARG A 448 -16.36 19.07 -16.45
CA ARG A 448 -17.18 19.04 -15.22
C ARG A 448 -17.59 17.61 -14.82
N ARG A 449 -17.91 16.73 -15.77
CA ARG A 449 -18.21 15.31 -15.49
C ARG A 449 -16.99 14.56 -14.99
N LEU A 450 -15.82 14.79 -15.58
CA LEU A 450 -14.55 14.21 -15.14
C LEU A 450 -14.20 14.64 -13.71
N LEU A 451 -14.23 15.93 -13.41
CA LEU A 451 -13.95 16.45 -12.06
C LEU A 451 -14.95 15.95 -11.00
N ALA A 452 -16.16 15.59 -11.41
CA ALA A 452 -17.18 15.01 -10.55
C ALA A 452 -17.08 13.47 -10.43
N SER A 453 -16.24 12.81 -11.23
CA SER A 453 -15.99 11.37 -11.11
C SER A 453 -15.31 11.08 -9.77
N PRO A 454 -15.74 10.06 -9.00
CA PRO A 454 -15.07 9.65 -7.76
C PRO A 454 -13.56 9.37 -7.94
N ASN A 455 -13.16 8.91 -9.12
CA ASN A 455 -11.74 8.64 -9.43
C ASN A 455 -10.90 9.91 -9.52
N LEU A 456 -11.43 10.99 -10.06
CA LEU A 456 -10.71 12.26 -10.26
C LEU A 456 -11.05 13.31 -9.20
N ALA A 457 -12.17 13.17 -8.47
CA ALA A 457 -12.57 14.07 -7.40
C ALA A 457 -11.55 14.09 -6.24
N SER A 458 -11.53 15.18 -5.49
CA SER A 458 -10.69 15.33 -4.30
C SER A 458 -10.85 14.17 -3.33
N LYS A 459 -9.73 13.66 -2.85
CA LYS A 459 -9.69 12.63 -1.80
C LYS A 459 -9.64 13.23 -0.39
N GLU A 460 -9.92 14.54 -0.26
CA GLU A 460 -9.87 15.27 1.01
C GLU A 460 -10.74 14.62 2.09
N TRP A 461 -11.90 14.07 1.73
CA TRP A 461 -12.75 13.33 2.66
C TRP A 461 -12.04 12.13 3.30
N VAL A 462 -11.14 11.45 2.57
CA VAL A 462 -10.35 10.32 3.06
C VAL A 462 -9.25 10.82 4.00
N TRP A 463 -8.30 11.62 3.47
CA TRP A 463 -7.08 11.95 4.21
C TRP A 463 -7.30 12.92 5.38
N ARG A 464 -8.42 13.65 5.46
CA ARG A 464 -8.79 14.44 6.65
C ARG A 464 -9.14 13.60 7.87
N GLN A 465 -9.41 12.32 7.72
CA GLN A 465 -9.62 11.39 8.83
C GLN A 465 -8.31 10.88 9.42
N TYR A 466 -7.22 11.03 8.69
CA TYR A 466 -5.87 10.63 9.08
C TYR A 466 -5.14 11.79 9.74
N ASP A 467 -4.40 11.50 10.82
CA ASP A 467 -3.38 12.46 11.28
C ASP A 467 -2.17 12.34 10.35
N HIS A 468 -1.99 13.34 9.50
CA HIS A 468 -0.88 13.41 8.54
C HIS A 468 0.24 14.35 9.01
N MET A 469 0.12 14.93 10.22
CA MET A 469 1.04 15.94 10.76
C MET A 469 1.73 15.51 12.07
N VAL A 470 1.27 14.46 12.72
CA VAL A 470 1.89 13.95 13.96
C VAL A 470 3.40 13.71 13.73
N ARG A 471 4.24 13.98 14.73
CA ARG A 471 5.72 14.01 14.67
C ARG A 471 6.31 15.17 13.86
N THR A 472 5.49 15.99 13.18
CA THR A 472 5.90 17.23 12.49
C THR A 472 6.99 17.06 11.41
N ASN A 473 7.05 15.88 10.78
CA ASN A 473 8.02 15.60 9.71
C ASN A 473 7.46 15.93 8.33
N THR A 474 6.14 15.89 8.14
CA THR A 474 5.48 16.12 6.85
C THR A 474 5.61 17.59 6.43
N VAL A 475 6.13 17.83 5.23
CA VAL A 475 6.33 19.17 4.66
C VAL A 475 5.60 19.40 3.33
N VAL A 476 5.19 18.31 2.64
CA VAL A 476 4.19 18.35 1.58
C VAL A 476 3.06 17.42 2.00
N LEU A 477 1.88 18.02 2.18
CA LEU A 477 0.68 17.35 2.66
C LEU A 477 0.03 16.50 1.56
N PRO A 478 -0.91 15.59 1.91
CA PRO A 478 -1.74 14.89 0.92
C PRO A 478 -2.41 15.86 -0.07
N GLY A 479 -2.47 15.47 -1.35
CA GLY A 479 -3.06 16.25 -2.43
C GLY A 479 -2.05 16.81 -3.44
N SER A 480 -0.76 16.46 -3.34
CA SER A 480 0.25 16.70 -4.38
C SER A 480 0.73 15.35 -4.93
N ASP A 481 1.63 15.35 -5.93
CA ASP A 481 2.11 14.13 -6.61
C ASP A 481 2.76 13.12 -5.64
N ALA A 482 3.49 13.61 -4.64
CA ALA A 482 4.04 12.78 -3.59
C ALA A 482 4.03 13.51 -2.23
N ALA A 483 3.92 12.74 -1.15
CA ALA A 483 4.13 13.24 0.19
C ALA A 483 5.63 13.44 0.43
N VAL A 484 6.03 14.55 1.09
CA VAL A 484 7.43 14.81 1.42
C VAL A 484 7.60 14.96 2.92
N LEU A 485 8.57 14.23 3.48
CA LEU A 485 8.92 14.29 4.89
C LEU A 485 10.39 14.70 5.06
N ARG A 486 10.64 15.57 6.05
CA ARG A 486 12.02 15.87 6.47
C ARG A 486 12.60 14.74 7.30
N LEU A 487 13.90 14.47 7.12
CA LEU A 487 14.65 13.54 7.95
C LEU A 487 15.16 14.27 9.19
N LYS A 488 14.77 13.80 10.37
CA LYS A 488 15.21 14.35 11.66
C LYS A 488 16.02 13.30 12.41
N ARG A 489 17.13 13.72 13.04
CA ARG A 489 17.78 12.94 14.08
C ARG A 489 16.96 13.10 15.36
N GLU A 490 16.52 12.02 15.97
CA GLU A 490 15.93 12.08 17.32
C GLU A 490 17.08 12.32 18.30
N GLU A 491 17.01 13.40 19.06
CA GLU A 491 17.96 13.63 20.15
C GLU A 491 17.69 12.59 21.25
N PRO A 492 18.75 11.96 21.81
CA PRO A 492 18.61 11.06 22.96
C PRO A 492 17.86 11.77 24.10
N ALA A 493 16.99 11.04 24.78
CA ALA A 493 16.14 11.59 25.86
C ALA A 493 16.97 12.25 27.00
N GLU A 494 18.24 11.87 27.15
CA GLU A 494 19.15 12.44 28.16
C GLU A 494 19.55 13.89 27.85
N SER A 495 19.57 14.35 26.60
CA SER A 495 19.89 15.75 26.25
C SER A 495 18.77 16.73 26.62
N LYS A 496 17.52 16.24 26.71
CA LYS A 496 16.35 17.07 27.08
C LYS A 496 16.27 17.37 28.59
N ALA A 497 16.92 16.59 29.43
CA ALA A 497 16.94 16.80 30.88
C ALA A 497 17.83 17.97 31.31
N SER A 498 18.82 18.36 30.50
CA SER A 498 19.78 19.43 30.86
C SER A 498 19.29 20.84 30.45
N THR A 499 18.30 21.00 29.61
CA THR A 499 17.77 22.28 29.14
C THR A 499 16.47 22.73 29.80
N ALA A 500 15.91 21.94 30.74
CA ALA A 500 14.66 22.26 31.46
C ALA A 500 14.81 23.40 32.51
N GLY A 501 15.95 24.12 32.54
CA GLY A 501 16.24 25.20 33.49
C GLY A 501 16.22 26.62 32.93
N ALA A 502 15.97 26.84 31.65
CA ALA A 502 15.90 28.19 31.06
C ALA A 502 14.50 28.41 30.47
N VAL A 503 13.64 29.04 31.28
CA VAL A 503 12.38 29.64 30.81
C VAL A 503 12.78 30.96 30.15
N ASP A 504 13.00 30.95 28.83
CA ASP A 504 13.10 32.19 28.07
C ASP A 504 11.71 32.66 27.67
N SER A 505 11.47 33.92 28.04
CA SER A 505 10.23 34.66 27.83
C SER A 505 9.80 34.69 26.35
N VAL A 506 8.53 34.41 26.13
CA VAL A 506 7.81 34.64 24.86
C VAL A 506 7.73 36.17 24.63
N ASP A 507 8.62 36.72 23.80
CA ASP A 507 8.41 37.99 23.08
C ASP A 507 9.48 38.13 22.00
N SER A 508 9.09 37.85 20.73
CA SER A 508 9.50 38.62 19.54
C SER A 508 9.13 37.85 18.25
N VAL A 509 7.98 38.17 17.74
CA VAL A 509 7.68 38.01 16.30
C VAL A 509 8.38 39.22 15.62
N GLY A 510 9.42 38.95 14.83
CA GLY A 510 9.99 39.99 13.94
C GLY A 510 11.50 39.93 13.84
N ALA A 511 11.96 39.36 12.75
CA ALA A 511 13.13 39.66 11.93
C ALA A 511 13.75 38.40 11.32
N VAL A 512 13.27 38.03 10.15
CA VAL A 512 14.01 37.18 9.22
C VAL A 512 15.06 38.08 8.53
N GLY A 513 16.32 37.91 8.86
CA GLY A 513 17.39 38.56 8.14
C GLY A 513 18.73 38.56 8.89
N ALA A 514 19.68 37.85 8.28
CA ALA A 514 21.14 37.91 8.45
C ALA A 514 21.75 36.94 9.50
N GLY A 515 22.48 35.94 9.02
CA GLY A 515 23.56 35.27 9.75
C GLY A 515 23.40 33.76 9.99
N ARG A 516 22.80 32.99 9.06
CA ARG A 516 22.99 31.53 9.09
C ARG A 516 24.39 31.20 8.57
N THR A 517 25.28 30.71 9.45
CA THR A 517 26.37 29.83 9.00
C THR A 517 25.75 28.76 8.11
N ALA A 518 26.34 28.43 6.97
CA ALA A 518 25.86 27.45 6.03
C ALA A 518 25.78 26.08 6.73
N GLU A 519 24.64 25.80 7.41
CA GLU A 519 24.31 24.46 7.86
C GLU A 519 24.09 23.58 6.63
N ALA A 520 24.50 22.32 6.71
CA ALA A 520 24.23 21.37 5.65
C ALA A 520 22.71 21.32 5.34
N PRO A 521 22.31 21.20 4.06
CA PRO A 521 20.90 21.19 3.70
C PRO A 521 20.16 20.05 4.42
N THR A 522 18.98 20.34 4.93
CA THR A 522 18.13 19.32 5.55
C THR A 522 17.59 18.39 4.46
N ARG A 523 17.90 17.09 4.56
CA ARG A 523 17.39 16.08 3.65
C ARG A 523 15.95 15.69 3.96
N GLY A 524 15.28 15.14 2.96
CA GLY A 524 13.94 14.59 3.06
C GLY A 524 13.75 13.33 2.21
N ILE A 525 12.61 12.71 2.38
CA ILE A 525 12.13 11.64 1.51
C ILE A 525 10.81 12.05 0.86
N ALA A 526 10.60 11.60 -0.38
CA ALA A 526 9.31 11.68 -1.05
C ALA A 526 8.74 10.27 -1.23
N LEU A 527 7.43 10.13 -1.06
CA LEU A 527 6.71 8.86 -1.07
C LEU A 527 5.49 8.95 -1.97
N SER A 528 5.30 7.97 -2.86
CA SER A 528 4.08 7.79 -3.63
C SER A 528 3.60 6.33 -3.60
N THR A 529 2.31 6.12 -3.89
CA THR A 529 1.73 4.82 -4.20
C THR A 529 0.91 4.96 -5.47
N ASP A 530 1.19 4.09 -6.47
CA ASP A 530 0.61 4.20 -7.80
C ASP A 530 0.28 2.83 -8.39
N GLY A 531 -0.78 2.77 -9.19
CA GLY A 531 -1.16 1.58 -9.95
C GLY A 531 -2.49 1.74 -10.68
N ASN A 532 -2.56 1.34 -11.94
CA ASN A 532 -3.76 1.43 -12.76
C ASN A 532 -4.24 0.06 -13.24
N GLY A 533 -5.28 -0.49 -12.56
CA GLY A 533 -5.85 -1.81 -12.87
C GLY A 533 -6.46 -1.88 -14.27
N ARG A 534 -7.02 -0.79 -14.80
CA ARG A 534 -7.59 -0.74 -16.17
C ARG A 534 -6.50 -0.92 -17.23
N TYR A 535 -5.36 -0.28 -17.04
CA TYR A 535 -4.24 -0.42 -17.96
C TYR A 535 -3.68 -1.84 -17.92
N ALA A 536 -3.52 -2.42 -16.72
CA ALA A 536 -3.06 -3.78 -16.57
C ALA A 536 -4.07 -4.82 -17.10
N TYR A 537 -5.37 -4.53 -17.05
CA TYR A 537 -6.42 -5.37 -17.65
C TYR A 537 -6.34 -5.40 -19.17
N LEU A 538 -6.04 -4.24 -19.81
CA LEU A 538 -5.94 -4.10 -21.27
C LEU A 538 -4.59 -4.60 -21.80
N ASP A 539 -3.50 -4.35 -21.06
CA ASP A 539 -2.15 -4.85 -21.33
C ASP A 539 -1.36 -4.99 -20.04
N PRO A 540 -1.22 -6.20 -19.48
CA PRO A 540 -0.56 -6.42 -18.20
C PRO A 540 0.92 -6.00 -18.18
N PHE A 541 1.64 -6.18 -19.31
CA PHE A 541 3.03 -5.74 -19.40
C PHE A 541 3.15 -4.22 -19.30
N LEU A 542 2.35 -3.55 -20.10
CA LEU A 542 2.38 -2.08 -20.15
C LEU A 542 1.85 -1.48 -18.85
N GLY A 543 0.76 -2.04 -18.26
CA GLY A 543 0.24 -1.59 -16.97
C GLY A 543 1.23 -1.76 -15.83
N GLY A 544 2.01 -2.86 -15.80
CA GLY A 544 3.10 -3.04 -14.84
C GLY A 544 4.23 -2.03 -15.02
N ALA A 545 4.64 -1.76 -16.25
CA ALA A 545 5.67 -0.77 -16.55
C ALA A 545 5.23 0.67 -16.21
N GLN A 546 3.96 1.01 -16.49
CA GLN A 546 3.38 2.33 -16.20
C GLN A 546 3.30 2.61 -14.69
N ALA A 547 2.93 1.62 -13.87
CA ALA A 547 2.89 1.78 -12.42
C ALA A 547 4.26 2.21 -11.85
N VAL A 548 5.36 1.63 -12.35
CA VAL A 548 6.72 2.04 -11.93
C VAL A 548 7.06 3.44 -12.46
N ALA A 549 6.75 3.71 -13.73
CA ALA A 549 7.09 4.99 -14.37
C ALA A 549 6.35 6.17 -13.71
N GLU A 550 5.07 5.98 -13.39
CA GLU A 550 4.22 6.99 -12.75
C GLU A 550 4.65 7.24 -11.30
N ALA A 551 4.86 6.18 -10.51
CA ALA A 551 5.37 6.31 -9.16
C ALA A 551 6.72 7.06 -9.10
N ALA A 552 7.63 6.77 -10.03
CA ALA A 552 8.91 7.48 -10.14
C ALA A 552 8.72 8.95 -10.57
N ARG A 553 7.80 9.22 -11.52
CA ARG A 553 7.49 10.58 -11.99
C ARG A 553 6.89 11.43 -10.89
N ASN A 554 6.01 10.85 -10.05
CA ASN A 554 5.38 11.53 -8.91
C ASN A 554 6.42 11.99 -7.87
N VAL A 555 7.36 11.13 -7.46
CA VAL A 555 8.41 11.55 -6.53
C VAL A 555 9.37 12.56 -7.18
N VAL A 556 9.62 12.48 -8.49
CA VAL A 556 10.40 13.48 -9.24
C VAL A 556 9.71 14.82 -9.27
N CYS A 557 8.38 14.88 -9.51
CA CYS A 557 7.60 16.11 -9.45
C CYS A 557 7.64 16.77 -8.06
N ALA A 558 7.86 15.99 -7.00
CA ALA A 558 8.09 16.51 -5.65
C ALA A 558 9.55 16.95 -5.37
N GLY A 559 10.48 16.79 -6.34
CA GLY A 559 11.89 17.17 -6.25
C GLY A 559 12.82 16.08 -5.74
N ALA A 560 12.37 14.83 -5.73
CA ALA A 560 13.13 13.70 -5.23
C ALA A 560 13.75 12.85 -6.35
N GLU A 561 14.91 12.28 -6.08
CA GLU A 561 15.53 11.23 -6.89
C GLU A 561 14.97 9.87 -6.50
N PRO A 562 14.36 9.10 -7.41
CA PRO A 562 13.88 7.75 -7.12
C PRO A 562 15.00 6.85 -6.58
N VAL A 563 14.76 6.12 -5.48
CA VAL A 563 15.74 5.25 -4.81
C VAL A 563 15.45 3.77 -5.05
N GLY A 564 14.18 3.41 -4.96
CA GLY A 564 13.72 2.04 -5.08
C GLY A 564 12.25 1.93 -4.70
N LEU A 565 11.69 0.75 -4.89
CA LEU A 565 10.28 0.51 -4.67
C LEU A 565 9.99 -0.78 -3.90
N THR A 566 8.81 -0.81 -3.30
CA THR A 566 8.13 -2.01 -2.83
C THR A 566 6.85 -2.19 -3.65
N ASN A 567 6.36 -3.42 -3.85
CA ASN A 567 5.18 -3.64 -4.67
C ASN A 567 4.16 -4.57 -4.01
N CYS A 568 2.88 -4.37 -4.33
CA CYS A 568 1.82 -5.29 -3.98
C CYS A 568 1.07 -5.72 -5.25
N LEU A 569 1.09 -7.02 -5.55
CA LEU A 569 0.56 -7.57 -6.79
C LEU A 569 -0.77 -8.29 -6.51
N ASN A 570 -1.88 -7.66 -6.88
CA ASN A 570 -3.22 -8.16 -6.60
C ASN A 570 -3.82 -8.79 -7.87
N PHE A 571 -4.09 -10.10 -7.84
CA PHE A 571 -4.60 -10.88 -8.96
C PHE A 571 -5.71 -11.83 -8.52
N ALA A 572 -6.51 -12.30 -9.47
CA ALA A 572 -7.55 -13.31 -9.27
C ALA A 572 -6.95 -14.71 -9.02
N ASN A 573 -7.73 -15.77 -9.28
CA ASN A 573 -7.31 -17.15 -9.03
C ASN A 573 -6.13 -17.57 -9.92
N PRO A 574 -4.96 -17.95 -9.36
CA PRO A 574 -3.78 -18.34 -10.12
C PRO A 574 -3.88 -19.71 -10.79
N GLU A 575 -4.97 -20.45 -10.56
CA GLU A 575 -5.24 -21.71 -11.27
C GLU A 575 -5.82 -21.47 -12.67
N ASP A 576 -6.33 -20.24 -12.94
CA ASP A 576 -6.72 -19.82 -14.29
C ASP A 576 -5.45 -19.52 -15.12
N PRO A 577 -5.26 -20.19 -16.27
CA PRO A 577 -4.10 -19.94 -17.15
C PRO A 577 -4.01 -18.49 -17.64
N GLY A 578 -5.15 -17.79 -17.79
CA GLY A 578 -5.20 -16.38 -18.18
C GLY A 578 -4.68 -15.47 -17.09
N VAL A 579 -5.05 -15.71 -15.84
CA VAL A 579 -4.55 -14.95 -14.68
C VAL A 579 -3.04 -15.12 -14.51
N MET A 580 -2.53 -16.34 -14.67
CA MET A 580 -1.08 -16.58 -14.60
C MET A 580 -0.31 -15.94 -15.74
N TRP A 581 -0.89 -15.89 -16.94
CA TRP A 581 -0.29 -15.16 -18.06
C TRP A 581 -0.25 -13.67 -17.77
N GLN A 582 -1.35 -13.08 -17.26
CA GLN A 582 -1.42 -11.68 -16.86
C GLN A 582 -0.38 -11.36 -15.76
N PHE A 583 -0.30 -12.19 -14.73
CA PHE A 583 0.67 -12.04 -13.64
C PHE A 583 2.11 -12.00 -14.17
N ARG A 584 2.49 -12.99 -14.97
CA ARG A 584 3.83 -13.05 -15.57
C ARG A 584 4.12 -11.83 -16.42
N ARG A 585 3.20 -11.44 -17.31
CA ARG A 585 3.38 -10.28 -18.19
C ARG A 585 3.53 -8.98 -17.39
N CYS A 586 2.75 -8.83 -16.33
CA CYS A 586 2.83 -7.68 -15.43
C CYS A 586 4.20 -7.61 -14.74
N VAL A 587 4.68 -8.71 -14.19
CA VAL A 587 6.02 -8.78 -13.56
C VAL A 587 7.14 -8.49 -14.57
N GLU A 588 7.03 -8.96 -15.81
CA GLU A 588 7.98 -8.64 -16.87
C GLU A 588 8.01 -7.12 -17.17
N GLY A 589 6.85 -6.47 -17.22
CA GLY A 589 6.74 -5.01 -17.40
C GLY A 589 7.32 -4.20 -16.24
N LEU A 590 6.99 -4.58 -15.01
CA LEU A 590 7.59 -4.00 -13.80
C LEU A 590 9.12 -4.12 -13.84
N ALA A 591 9.64 -5.32 -14.14
CA ALA A 591 11.08 -5.60 -14.19
C ALA A 591 11.80 -4.75 -15.25
N GLU A 592 11.19 -4.56 -16.43
CA GLU A 592 11.76 -3.74 -17.49
C GLU A 592 11.85 -2.27 -17.08
N ALA A 593 10.75 -1.71 -16.54
CA ALA A 593 10.73 -0.34 -16.07
C ALA A 593 11.73 -0.11 -14.91
N CYS A 594 11.79 -1.04 -13.94
CA CYS A 594 12.75 -0.97 -12.84
C CYS A 594 14.22 -0.97 -13.33
N ARG A 595 14.55 -1.77 -14.36
CA ARG A 595 15.91 -1.78 -14.93
C ARG A 595 16.25 -0.47 -15.62
N VAL A 596 15.33 0.06 -16.45
CA VAL A 596 15.57 1.30 -17.21
C VAL A 596 15.63 2.51 -16.28
N LEU A 597 14.72 2.60 -15.30
CA LEU A 597 14.66 3.72 -14.37
C LEU A 597 15.61 3.57 -13.17
N GLU A 598 16.31 2.42 -13.05
CA GLU A 598 17.27 2.12 -11.97
C GLU A 598 16.60 2.15 -10.57
N THR A 599 15.35 1.70 -10.48
CA THR A 599 14.56 1.64 -9.25
C THR A 599 14.35 0.18 -8.82
N PRO A 600 15.28 -0.43 -8.06
CA PRO A 600 15.20 -1.83 -7.66
C PRO A 600 14.03 -2.08 -6.70
N VAL A 601 13.54 -3.33 -6.72
CA VAL A 601 12.46 -3.82 -5.84
C VAL A 601 13.06 -4.36 -4.55
N THR A 602 12.67 -3.81 -3.41
CA THR A 602 13.24 -4.16 -2.11
C THR A 602 12.40 -5.14 -1.31
N GLY A 603 11.16 -5.38 -1.74
CA GLY A 603 10.23 -6.27 -1.08
C GLY A 603 8.83 -6.08 -1.65
N GLY A 604 7.87 -6.70 -1.04
CA GLY A 604 6.48 -6.57 -1.43
C GLY A 604 5.66 -7.80 -1.05
N ASN A 605 4.45 -7.86 -1.61
CA ASN A 605 3.49 -8.91 -1.36
C ASN A 605 2.81 -9.33 -2.66
N VAL A 606 2.35 -10.56 -2.74
CA VAL A 606 1.46 -11.06 -3.78
C VAL A 606 0.15 -11.50 -3.13
N SER A 607 -0.95 -10.94 -3.58
CA SER A 607 -2.31 -11.32 -3.20
C SER A 607 -3.01 -11.97 -4.39
N PHE A 608 -3.24 -13.26 -4.31
CA PHE A 608 -4.04 -14.02 -5.25
C PHE A 608 -5.45 -14.27 -4.74
N TYR A 609 -6.27 -14.92 -5.55
CA TYR A 609 -7.67 -15.29 -5.25
C TYR A 609 -8.59 -14.09 -4.95
N ASN A 610 -8.24 -12.88 -5.46
CA ASN A 610 -9.12 -11.72 -5.38
C ASN A 610 -10.27 -11.87 -6.38
N GLU A 611 -11.20 -12.74 -6.03
CA GLU A 611 -12.33 -13.16 -6.86
C GLU A 611 -13.52 -13.52 -5.97
N THR A 612 -14.71 -13.13 -6.38
CA THR A 612 -15.93 -13.39 -5.65
C THR A 612 -16.99 -13.94 -6.61
N MET A 613 -17.46 -15.19 -6.38
CA MET A 613 -18.49 -15.86 -7.20
C MET A 613 -18.17 -15.83 -8.70
N GLY A 614 -16.91 -16.09 -9.08
CA GLY A 614 -16.44 -16.11 -10.46
C GLY A 614 -16.26 -14.71 -11.08
N ARG A 615 -16.32 -13.64 -10.30
CA ARG A 615 -16.00 -12.27 -10.75
C ARG A 615 -14.64 -11.87 -10.26
N ALA A 616 -13.68 -11.86 -11.17
CA ALA A 616 -12.28 -11.49 -10.91
C ALA A 616 -12.11 -9.96 -10.84
N ILE A 617 -11.21 -9.50 -9.98
CA ILE A 617 -10.71 -8.13 -10.05
C ILE A 617 -9.89 -7.92 -11.33
N PHE A 618 -9.65 -6.68 -11.74
CA PHE A 618 -8.59 -6.39 -12.70
C PHE A 618 -7.20 -6.74 -12.11
N PRO A 619 -6.24 -7.18 -12.94
CA PRO A 619 -4.83 -7.25 -12.55
C PRO A 619 -4.42 -5.88 -11.99
N THR A 620 -4.03 -5.82 -10.71
CA THR A 620 -3.79 -4.55 -10.04
C THR A 620 -2.41 -4.55 -9.37
N PRO A 621 -1.35 -4.24 -10.15
CA PRO A 621 -0.04 -3.97 -9.58
C PRO A 621 -0.07 -2.62 -8.86
N VAL A 622 0.38 -2.59 -7.61
CA VAL A 622 0.58 -1.38 -6.82
C VAL A 622 2.06 -1.23 -6.52
N VAL A 623 2.59 -0.04 -6.72
CA VAL A 623 3.99 0.32 -6.49
C VAL A 623 4.04 1.38 -5.40
N GLY A 624 4.83 1.13 -4.35
CA GLY A 624 5.20 2.12 -3.34
C GLY A 624 6.63 2.61 -3.59
N MET A 625 6.79 3.85 -4.06
CA MET A 625 8.09 4.42 -4.44
C MET A 625 8.67 5.26 -3.30
N LEU A 626 9.97 5.09 -3.08
CA LEU A 626 10.80 5.94 -2.21
C LEU A 626 11.71 6.82 -3.06
N GLY A 627 11.68 8.13 -2.83
CA GLY A 627 12.61 9.09 -3.42
C GLY A 627 13.39 9.86 -2.36
N LEU A 628 14.60 10.29 -2.69
CA LEU A 628 15.48 11.13 -1.84
C LEU A 628 15.41 12.59 -2.27
N VAL A 629 15.03 13.46 -1.35
CA VAL A 629 15.13 14.93 -1.47
C VAL A 629 16.42 15.37 -0.79
N GLU A 630 17.42 15.78 -1.58
CA GLU A 630 18.74 16.19 -1.05
C GLU A 630 18.67 17.51 -0.28
N ASP A 631 17.75 18.40 -0.64
CA ASP A 631 17.50 19.67 0.03
C ASP A 631 15.99 19.92 0.14
N ILE A 632 15.47 19.85 1.35
CA ILE A 632 14.02 20.00 1.62
C ILE A 632 13.48 21.38 1.18
N ASP A 633 14.31 22.40 1.12
CA ASP A 633 13.92 23.73 0.67
C ASP A 633 13.73 23.80 -0.86
N ARG A 634 14.20 22.75 -1.58
CA ARG A 634 14.01 22.55 -3.02
C ARG A 634 12.85 21.61 -3.35
N ARG A 635 12.06 21.16 -2.35
CA ARG A 635 10.85 20.39 -2.60
C ARG A 635 9.89 21.14 -3.51
N MET A 636 9.06 20.41 -4.23
CA MET A 636 8.11 20.99 -5.17
C MET A 636 6.67 20.52 -4.86
N THR A 637 5.68 21.29 -5.30
CA THR A 637 4.25 20.95 -5.23
C THR A 637 3.55 21.28 -6.53
N ALA A 638 2.41 20.63 -6.78
CA ALA A 638 1.66 20.67 -8.03
C ALA A 638 1.08 22.07 -8.35
N GLY A 639 0.55 22.77 -7.35
CA GLY A 639 -0.25 24.00 -7.58
C GLY A 639 0.55 25.21 -8.03
N PHE A 640 -0.03 26.03 -8.89
CA PHE A 640 0.53 27.30 -9.36
C PHE A 640 0.75 28.28 -8.20
N LYS A 641 1.87 29.04 -8.24
CA LYS A 641 2.27 29.91 -7.12
C LYS A 641 1.96 31.39 -7.33
N ARG A 642 2.15 31.93 -8.55
CA ARG A 642 2.06 33.36 -8.82
C ARG A 642 1.35 33.66 -10.14
N THR A 643 0.47 34.66 -10.14
CA THR A 643 -0.07 35.26 -11.36
C THR A 643 1.06 35.79 -12.25
N GLY A 644 0.98 35.51 -13.54
CA GLY A 644 2.01 35.86 -14.51
C GLY A 644 3.10 34.80 -14.73
N ASP A 645 3.15 33.73 -13.89
CA ASP A 645 4.06 32.62 -14.17
C ASP A 645 3.74 31.97 -15.50
N ALA A 646 4.76 31.64 -16.28
CA ALA A 646 4.60 30.88 -17.53
C ALA A 646 4.20 29.45 -17.21
N ILE A 647 3.28 28.89 -17.99
CA ILE A 647 2.83 27.50 -17.94
C ILE A 647 3.47 26.75 -19.10
N LEU A 648 4.20 25.69 -18.78
CA LEU A 648 4.92 24.86 -19.74
C LEU A 648 4.42 23.41 -19.66
N LEU A 649 4.41 22.70 -20.79
CA LEU A 649 4.21 21.25 -20.90
C LEU A 649 5.52 20.61 -21.35
N ALA A 650 6.09 19.75 -20.54
CA ALA A 650 7.16 18.84 -20.92
C ALA A 650 6.56 17.52 -21.38
N GLY A 651 7.00 17.03 -22.56
CA GLY A 651 6.47 15.80 -23.18
C GLY A 651 5.62 16.07 -24.41
N GLU A 652 5.09 14.99 -25.00
CA GLU A 652 4.25 15.01 -26.22
C GLU A 652 2.85 14.50 -25.90
N THR A 653 1.82 15.06 -26.56
CA THR A 653 0.45 14.54 -26.51
C THR A 653 0.16 13.67 -27.72
N ARG A 654 -0.45 12.50 -27.53
CA ARG A 654 -0.83 11.55 -28.57
C ARG A 654 -2.33 11.30 -28.57
N GLN A 655 -2.83 10.65 -29.63
CA GLN A 655 -4.23 10.28 -29.72
C GLN A 655 -4.50 8.96 -28.97
N GLU A 656 -4.50 9.01 -27.64
CA GLU A 656 -4.58 7.85 -26.75
C GLU A 656 -5.75 8.01 -25.77
N LEU A 657 -6.84 7.28 -26.03
CA LEU A 657 -8.05 7.27 -25.22
C LEU A 657 -8.35 5.91 -24.58
N GLY A 658 -7.62 4.84 -24.96
CA GLY A 658 -7.87 3.49 -24.44
C GLY A 658 -7.60 3.39 -22.94
N GLY A 659 -8.54 2.81 -22.19
CA GLY A 659 -8.45 2.63 -20.73
C GLY A 659 -8.63 3.91 -19.90
N THR A 660 -8.76 5.09 -20.52
CA THR A 660 -8.88 6.37 -19.81
C THR A 660 -10.19 6.52 -19.06
N GLU A 661 -10.19 7.34 -18.00
CA GLU A 661 -11.41 7.71 -17.27
C GLU A 661 -12.43 8.39 -18.22
N TYR A 662 -11.96 9.22 -19.16
CA TYR A 662 -12.79 9.81 -20.19
C TYR A 662 -13.56 8.76 -21.01
N LEU A 663 -12.86 7.78 -21.57
CA LEU A 663 -13.49 6.75 -22.39
C LEU A 663 -14.51 5.94 -21.59
N LYS A 664 -14.19 5.57 -20.35
CA LYS A 664 -15.11 4.87 -19.45
C LYS A 664 -16.36 5.68 -19.15
N LEU A 665 -16.24 6.98 -18.88
CA LEU A 665 -17.41 7.85 -18.66
C LEU A 665 -18.30 8.00 -19.90
N VAL A 666 -17.73 7.97 -21.09
CA VAL A 666 -18.48 8.12 -22.36
C VAL A 666 -19.15 6.82 -22.78
N THR A 667 -18.45 5.69 -22.66
CA THR A 667 -18.91 4.40 -23.19
C THR A 667 -19.46 3.44 -22.12
N GLY A 668 -19.13 3.65 -20.85
CA GLY A 668 -19.39 2.71 -19.76
C GLY A 668 -18.45 1.49 -19.77
N GLU A 669 -17.46 1.44 -20.66
CA GLU A 669 -16.60 0.27 -20.86
C GLU A 669 -15.12 0.60 -20.69
N VAL A 670 -14.35 -0.42 -20.26
CA VAL A 670 -12.89 -0.38 -20.27
C VAL A 670 -12.40 -1.09 -21.53
N ARG A 671 -11.91 -0.34 -22.50
CA ARG A 671 -11.44 -0.87 -23.80
C ARG A 671 -10.40 0.02 -24.48
N GLY A 672 -9.88 -0.46 -25.61
CA GLY A 672 -8.79 0.14 -26.36
C GLY A 672 -7.42 -0.36 -25.90
N CYS A 673 -6.36 0.23 -26.42
CA CYS A 673 -5.00 0.00 -25.91
C CYS A 673 -4.70 1.07 -24.85
N PRO A 674 -4.06 0.71 -23.73
CA PRO A 674 -3.60 1.71 -22.78
C PRO A 674 -2.59 2.65 -23.45
N PRO A 675 -2.37 3.87 -22.91
CA PRO A 675 -1.38 4.79 -23.44
C PRO A 675 0.00 4.16 -23.57
N ALA A 676 0.70 4.43 -24.67
CA ALA A 676 2.03 3.87 -24.88
C ALA A 676 3.07 4.50 -23.96
N LEU A 677 4.02 3.71 -23.48
CA LEU A 677 5.14 4.14 -22.65
C LEU A 677 6.48 3.87 -23.38
N ASP A 678 7.29 4.92 -23.51
CA ASP A 678 8.69 4.83 -23.93
C ASP A 678 9.58 5.13 -22.71
N LEU A 679 10.14 4.09 -22.12
CA LEU A 679 10.94 4.21 -20.91
C LEU A 679 12.21 5.05 -21.07
N THR A 680 12.75 5.17 -22.29
CA THR A 680 13.91 6.03 -22.56
C THR A 680 13.50 7.52 -22.51
N ARG A 681 12.37 7.85 -23.11
CA ARG A 681 11.79 9.20 -23.03
C ARG A 681 11.35 9.54 -21.62
N GLU A 682 10.74 8.58 -20.91
CA GLU A 682 10.35 8.73 -19.50
C GLU A 682 11.54 9.07 -18.61
N LYS A 683 12.64 8.30 -18.73
CA LYS A 683 13.88 8.57 -17.99
C LYS A 683 14.47 9.95 -18.29
N ALA A 684 14.44 10.36 -19.56
CA ALA A 684 14.93 11.69 -19.98
C ALA A 684 14.06 12.81 -19.39
N LEU A 685 12.72 12.64 -19.40
CA LEU A 685 11.78 13.58 -18.79
C LEU A 685 12.00 13.73 -17.29
N GLN A 686 12.08 12.61 -16.57
CA GLN A 686 12.32 12.59 -15.11
C GLN A 686 13.64 13.30 -14.77
N ALA A 687 14.71 13.03 -15.51
CA ALA A 687 16.00 13.70 -15.32
C ALA A 687 15.93 15.21 -15.59
N PHE A 688 15.20 15.63 -16.64
CA PHE A 688 14.97 17.04 -16.95
C PHE A 688 14.21 17.76 -15.82
N VAL A 689 13.09 17.19 -15.37
CA VAL A 689 12.25 17.80 -14.33
C VAL A 689 13.02 17.93 -13.03
N LEU A 690 13.72 16.88 -12.60
CA LEU A 690 14.50 16.89 -11.36
C LEU A 690 15.64 17.94 -11.41
N GLU A 691 16.33 18.05 -12.53
CA GLU A 691 17.38 19.06 -12.74
C GLU A 691 16.81 20.48 -12.74
N ALA A 692 15.66 20.71 -13.39
CA ALA A 692 14.98 21.99 -13.40
C ALA A 692 14.56 22.44 -11.99
N ILE A 693 14.06 21.51 -11.16
CA ILE A 693 13.70 21.75 -9.75
C ILE A 693 14.96 22.07 -8.93
N ARG A 694 16.00 21.25 -9.04
CA ARG A 694 17.27 21.44 -8.29
C ARG A 694 17.95 22.74 -8.64
N ALA A 695 17.86 23.18 -9.90
CA ALA A 695 18.39 24.48 -10.35
C ALA A 695 17.52 25.68 -9.93
N GLY A 696 16.31 25.45 -9.38
CA GLY A 696 15.37 26.52 -8.98
C GLY A 696 14.75 27.24 -10.16
N LEU A 697 14.66 26.59 -11.32
CA LEU A 697 14.12 27.18 -12.55
C LEU A 697 12.58 27.12 -12.60
N VAL A 698 11.96 26.21 -11.81
CA VAL A 698 10.50 26.01 -11.78
C VAL A 698 9.92 26.36 -10.42
N ARG A 699 8.63 26.73 -10.40
CA ARG A 699 7.85 27.05 -9.19
C ARG A 699 6.81 26.00 -8.85
N SER A 700 6.34 25.23 -9.83
CA SER A 700 5.50 24.06 -9.64
C SER A 700 5.81 22.98 -10.67
N ALA A 701 5.56 21.73 -10.31
CA ALA A 701 5.61 20.58 -11.20
C ALA A 701 4.45 19.66 -10.86
N HIS A 702 3.77 19.11 -11.87
CA HIS A 702 2.64 18.20 -11.71
C HIS A 702 2.60 17.18 -12.82
N ASP A 703 2.43 15.92 -12.47
CA ASP A 703 2.24 14.84 -13.41
C ASP A 703 0.93 15.01 -14.20
N CYS A 704 0.94 14.64 -15.46
CA CYS A 704 -0.25 14.65 -16.30
C CYS A 704 -0.72 13.21 -16.52
N ALA A 705 -1.47 12.69 -15.56
CA ALA A 705 -1.96 11.30 -15.47
C ALA A 705 -3.46 11.19 -15.82
N GLU A 706 -4.27 10.61 -14.92
CA GLU A 706 -5.69 10.38 -15.15
C GLU A 706 -6.48 11.66 -15.44
N GLY A 707 -7.39 11.56 -16.40
CA GLY A 707 -8.17 12.70 -16.90
C GLY A 707 -7.43 13.62 -17.88
N GLY A 708 -6.14 13.42 -18.07
CA GLY A 708 -5.31 14.05 -19.09
C GLY A 708 -5.00 15.52 -18.84
N LEU A 709 -4.57 16.24 -19.90
CA LEU A 709 -4.02 17.60 -19.82
C LEU A 709 -4.99 18.63 -19.21
N ALA A 710 -6.28 18.54 -19.55
CA ALA A 710 -7.24 19.55 -19.05
C ALA A 710 -7.51 19.38 -17.55
N VAL A 711 -7.56 18.16 -17.03
CA VAL A 711 -7.74 17.88 -15.61
C VAL A 711 -6.48 18.30 -14.85
N ALA A 712 -5.29 17.89 -15.29
CA ALA A 712 -4.03 18.27 -14.65
C ALA A 712 -3.82 19.79 -14.59
N LEU A 713 -4.19 20.54 -15.64
CA LEU A 713 -4.15 22.01 -15.62
C LEU A 713 -5.13 22.62 -14.59
N VAL A 714 -6.30 22.01 -14.44
CA VAL A 714 -7.29 22.45 -13.43
C VAL A 714 -6.76 22.16 -12.02
N GLU A 715 -6.17 21.00 -11.80
CA GLU A 715 -5.55 20.63 -10.50
C GLU A 715 -4.43 21.60 -10.13
N CYS A 716 -3.52 21.91 -11.07
CA CYS A 716 -2.52 22.97 -10.87
C CYS A 716 -3.15 24.32 -10.48
N ALA A 717 -4.33 24.64 -11.01
CA ALA A 717 -4.99 25.92 -10.76
C ALA A 717 -5.55 26.02 -9.33
N PHE A 718 -5.97 24.93 -8.68
CA PHE A 718 -6.58 25.00 -7.34
C PHE A 718 -5.81 24.28 -6.22
N LEU A 719 -4.73 23.58 -6.52
CA LEU A 719 -3.86 22.97 -5.49
C LEU A 719 -2.81 23.94 -4.92
N GLY A 720 -2.86 25.23 -5.31
CA GLY A 720 -1.92 26.25 -4.81
C GLY A 720 -2.16 26.60 -3.34
N GLU A 721 -1.09 26.75 -2.56
CA GLU A 721 -1.11 27.12 -1.14
C GLU A 721 -1.82 28.48 -0.88
N SER A 722 -1.81 29.38 -1.87
CA SER A 722 -2.42 30.71 -1.80
C SER A 722 -3.88 30.74 -2.30
N GLY A 723 -4.52 29.58 -2.47
CA GLY A 723 -5.88 29.44 -3.01
C GLY A 723 -5.92 29.25 -4.53
N ALA A 724 -7.17 29.11 -5.04
CA ALA A 724 -7.39 28.84 -6.46
C ALA A 724 -6.98 30.03 -7.34
N ARG A 725 -6.28 29.72 -8.45
CA ARG A 725 -5.85 30.69 -9.46
C ARG A 725 -6.46 30.34 -10.81
N GLY A 726 -6.61 31.33 -11.69
CA GLY A 726 -6.96 31.09 -13.09
C GLY A 726 -5.75 30.75 -13.95
N LEU A 727 -6.01 30.49 -15.22
CA LEU A 727 -5.00 30.41 -16.26
C LEU A 727 -5.56 30.81 -17.62
N GLU A 728 -4.69 31.23 -18.52
CA GLU A 728 -4.98 31.33 -19.93
C GLU A 728 -3.93 30.53 -20.71
N ALA A 729 -4.35 29.46 -21.40
CA ALA A 729 -3.45 28.56 -22.10
C ALA A 729 -3.99 28.26 -23.52
N ASP A 730 -3.08 28.07 -24.48
CA ASP A 730 -3.36 27.64 -25.85
C ASP A 730 -2.89 26.22 -26.08
N VAL A 731 -3.79 25.34 -26.52
CA VAL A 731 -3.51 23.95 -26.87
C VAL A 731 -3.49 23.69 -28.37
N SER A 732 -3.34 24.74 -29.20
CA SER A 732 -3.26 24.64 -30.67
C SER A 732 -2.02 23.86 -31.16
N ALA A 733 -1.98 23.58 -32.47
CA ALA A 733 -0.90 22.78 -33.07
C ALA A 733 0.50 23.43 -32.95
N GLY A 734 0.55 24.76 -32.77
CA GLY A 734 1.81 25.46 -32.55
C GLY A 734 2.26 25.51 -31.08
N ALA A 735 1.35 25.23 -30.13
CA ALA A 735 1.59 25.33 -28.71
C ALA A 735 1.84 23.96 -28.00
N VAL A 736 1.37 22.86 -28.58
CA VAL A 736 1.54 21.50 -28.00
C VAL A 736 2.12 20.55 -29.04
N PRO A 737 3.24 19.87 -28.80
CA PRO A 737 3.73 18.81 -29.66
C PRO A 737 2.71 17.67 -29.74
N LYS A 738 2.12 17.47 -30.91
CA LYS A 738 1.05 16.51 -31.15
C LYS A 738 0.93 16.14 -32.62
N PRO A 739 0.31 14.99 -32.97
CA PRO A 739 0.03 14.61 -34.35
C PRO A 739 -0.90 15.61 -35.04
N PRO A 740 -0.73 15.82 -36.35
CA PRO A 740 -1.71 16.57 -37.15
C PRO A 740 -3.10 15.94 -37.08
N GLY A 741 -4.15 16.76 -36.92
CA GLY A 741 -5.53 16.26 -36.92
C GLY A 741 -5.95 15.48 -35.69
N ILE A 742 -5.22 15.59 -34.57
CA ILE A 742 -5.62 14.97 -33.30
C ILE A 742 -7.03 15.40 -32.91
N ARG A 743 -7.83 14.47 -32.44
CA ARG A 743 -9.16 14.71 -31.87
C ARG A 743 -9.07 15.63 -30.65
N LEU A 744 -10.06 16.46 -30.43
CA LEU A 744 -10.06 17.41 -29.32
C LEU A 744 -10.18 16.71 -27.97
N ASP A 745 -10.99 15.63 -27.89
CA ASP A 745 -11.08 14.81 -26.68
C ASP A 745 -9.76 14.13 -26.30
N ALA A 746 -9.03 13.59 -27.28
CA ALA A 746 -7.72 12.99 -27.04
C ALA A 746 -6.67 14.03 -26.61
N LEU A 747 -6.75 15.25 -27.16
CA LEU A 747 -5.87 16.35 -26.76
C LEU A 747 -6.10 16.79 -25.31
N LEU A 748 -7.35 16.87 -24.86
CA LEU A 748 -7.74 17.41 -23.56
C LEU A 748 -7.74 16.33 -22.47
N PHE A 749 -8.26 15.15 -22.79
CA PHE A 749 -8.58 14.10 -21.82
C PHE A 749 -7.86 12.76 -22.07
N GLY A 750 -7.00 12.70 -23.10
CA GLY A 750 -6.10 11.56 -23.32
C GLY A 750 -5.02 11.50 -22.24
N GLU A 751 -4.78 10.30 -21.71
CA GLU A 751 -3.87 10.05 -20.60
C GLU A 751 -2.48 9.61 -21.10
N THR A 752 -1.98 10.28 -22.15
CA THR A 752 -0.65 10.01 -22.71
C THR A 752 0.42 10.10 -21.63
N GLN A 753 1.26 9.09 -21.54
CA GLN A 753 2.33 8.98 -20.55
C GLN A 753 3.48 9.97 -20.83
N SER A 754 4.34 10.14 -19.84
CA SER A 754 5.57 10.96 -19.95
C SER A 754 5.29 12.44 -20.25
N ARG A 755 4.35 13.04 -19.48
CA ARG A 755 4.03 14.47 -19.55
C ARG A 755 4.04 15.08 -18.15
N VAL A 756 4.62 16.28 -18.02
CA VAL A 756 4.64 17.06 -16.76
C VAL A 756 4.29 18.51 -17.06
N ILE A 757 3.38 19.10 -16.29
CA ILE A 757 3.06 20.53 -16.31
C ILE A 757 4.03 21.22 -15.35
N LEU A 758 4.67 22.29 -15.84
CA LEU A 758 5.59 23.12 -15.08
C LEU A 758 5.10 24.57 -15.06
N SER A 759 5.35 25.28 -13.95
CA SER A 759 5.26 26.74 -13.96
C SER A 759 6.59 27.37 -13.58
N CYS A 760 6.89 28.54 -14.15
CA CYS A 760 8.15 29.24 -13.88
C CYS A 760 8.00 30.76 -13.99
N ASP A 761 8.98 31.49 -13.45
CA ASP A 761 9.16 32.87 -13.83
C ASP A 761 9.45 32.98 -15.32
N PRO A 762 8.79 33.86 -16.10
CA PRO A 762 9.09 34.05 -17.52
C PRO A 762 10.57 34.29 -17.83
N ALA A 763 11.32 34.88 -16.90
CA ALA A 763 12.77 35.07 -17.04
C ALA A 763 13.57 33.75 -17.05
N CYS A 764 13.01 32.65 -16.51
CA CYS A 764 13.63 31.33 -16.50
C CYS A 764 13.34 30.50 -17.76
N GLU A 765 12.37 30.91 -18.60
CA GLU A 765 11.99 30.14 -19.79
C GLU A 765 13.18 29.81 -20.73
N PRO A 766 14.10 30.74 -21.07
CA PRO A 766 15.21 30.41 -21.96
C PRO A 766 16.11 29.29 -21.40
N ALA A 767 16.41 29.32 -20.12
CA ALA A 767 17.22 28.31 -19.45
C ALA A 767 16.52 26.95 -19.43
N LEU A 768 15.19 26.92 -19.20
CA LEU A 768 14.40 25.67 -19.25
C LEU A 768 14.37 25.08 -20.66
N PHE A 769 14.20 25.90 -21.72
CA PHE A 769 14.24 25.42 -23.11
C PHE A 769 15.62 24.88 -23.49
N ASP A 770 16.72 25.51 -23.00
CA ASP A 770 18.08 25.03 -23.23
C ASP A 770 18.30 23.69 -22.52
N LEU A 771 17.88 23.56 -21.28
CA LEU A 771 17.98 22.33 -20.50
C LEU A 771 17.18 21.19 -21.16
N ALA A 772 15.93 21.45 -21.59
CA ALA A 772 15.08 20.49 -22.26
C ALA A 772 15.70 19.99 -23.56
N ARG A 773 16.28 20.91 -24.39
CA ARG A 773 17.04 20.55 -25.62
C ARG A 773 18.21 19.65 -25.28
N GLY A 774 18.98 19.96 -24.25
CA GLY A 774 20.12 19.17 -23.80
C GLY A 774 19.76 17.74 -23.37
N ARG A 775 18.50 17.53 -22.92
CA ARG A 775 17.95 16.23 -22.52
C ARG A 775 17.07 15.58 -23.60
N SER A 776 16.92 16.20 -24.77
CA SER A 776 16.02 15.75 -25.86
C SER A 776 14.55 15.61 -25.40
N VAL A 777 14.10 16.48 -24.48
CA VAL A 777 12.73 16.52 -23.98
C VAL A 777 11.95 17.61 -24.74
N PRO A 778 10.83 17.31 -25.40
CA PRO A 778 9.94 18.31 -25.94
C PRO A 778 9.42 19.23 -24.83
N LEU A 779 9.60 20.52 -24.95
CA LEU A 779 9.08 21.52 -24.04
C LEU A 779 8.30 22.57 -24.79
N SER A 780 7.11 22.89 -24.32
CA SER A 780 6.20 23.85 -24.98
C SER A 780 5.62 24.81 -23.97
N ARG A 781 5.53 26.09 -24.39
CA ARG A 781 4.80 27.09 -23.63
C ARG A 781 3.32 27.01 -23.95
N LEU A 782 2.49 26.75 -22.94
CA LEU A 782 1.04 26.72 -23.08
C LEU A 782 0.41 28.10 -22.84
N GLY A 783 0.93 28.86 -21.88
CA GLY A 783 0.28 30.14 -21.52
C GLY A 783 0.84 30.73 -20.23
N ALA A 784 -0.05 31.31 -19.43
CA ALA A 784 0.31 31.95 -18.18
C ALA A 784 -0.78 31.78 -17.10
N VAL A 785 -0.34 31.78 -15.84
CA VAL A 785 -1.22 31.81 -14.66
C VAL A 785 -1.92 33.17 -14.59
N SER A 786 -3.23 33.13 -14.37
CA SER A 786 -4.09 34.31 -14.19
C SER A 786 -4.77 34.29 -12.80
N ASP A 787 -5.67 35.22 -12.51
CA ASP A 787 -6.24 35.35 -11.17
C ASP A 787 -7.41 34.39 -10.90
N GLU A 788 -8.47 34.41 -11.74
CA GLU A 788 -9.75 33.78 -11.32
C GLU A 788 -10.39 32.86 -12.36
N VAL A 789 -10.04 32.98 -13.63
CA VAL A 789 -10.73 32.28 -14.73
C VAL A 789 -9.84 31.27 -15.40
N PHE A 790 -10.35 30.07 -15.54
CA PHE A 790 -9.73 28.99 -16.30
C PHE A 790 -10.12 29.13 -17.78
N VAL A 791 -9.16 29.41 -18.66
CA VAL A 791 -9.39 29.57 -20.11
C VAL A 791 -8.44 28.69 -20.88
N LEU A 792 -9.00 27.79 -21.70
CA LEU A 792 -8.24 27.07 -22.74
C LEU A 792 -8.68 27.53 -24.13
N ARG A 793 -7.70 27.77 -24.98
CA ARG A 793 -7.90 28.14 -26.39
C ARG A 793 -7.28 27.09 -27.31
N SER A 794 -7.76 27.03 -28.53
CA SER A 794 -7.07 26.40 -29.65
C SER A 794 -6.96 27.45 -30.77
N GLY A 795 -5.87 28.17 -30.80
CA GLY A 795 -5.67 29.36 -31.59
C GLY A 795 -6.65 30.49 -31.18
N SER A 796 -7.46 30.97 -32.11
CA SER A 796 -8.48 32.02 -31.82
C SER A 796 -9.75 31.46 -31.13
N ALA A 797 -9.98 30.15 -31.15
CA ALA A 797 -11.19 29.54 -30.61
C ALA A 797 -11.06 29.32 -29.10
N VAL A 798 -12.05 29.75 -28.30
CA VAL A 798 -12.18 29.38 -26.86
C VAL A 798 -12.77 27.99 -26.79
N VAL A 799 -12.00 27.05 -26.25
CA VAL A 799 -12.38 25.65 -26.04
C VAL A 799 -13.10 25.48 -24.69
N LEU A 800 -12.53 26.08 -23.66
CA LEU A 800 -13.03 26.01 -22.25
C LEU A 800 -12.93 27.42 -21.67
N ARG A 801 -13.97 27.83 -20.91
CA ARG A 801 -13.94 29.05 -20.09
C ARG A 801 -14.83 28.84 -18.89
N GLU A 802 -14.25 28.76 -17.71
CA GLU A 802 -14.93 28.45 -16.46
C GLU A 802 -14.34 29.24 -15.29
N PRO A 803 -15.16 29.69 -14.32
CA PRO A 803 -14.62 30.17 -13.05
C PRO A 803 -13.87 29.07 -12.31
N THR A 804 -12.61 29.31 -11.96
CA THR A 804 -11.78 28.29 -11.28
C THR A 804 -12.38 27.87 -9.93
N SER A 805 -13.02 28.80 -9.21
CA SER A 805 -13.69 28.53 -7.95
C SER A 805 -14.86 27.53 -8.05
N GLU A 806 -15.61 27.56 -9.17
CA GLU A 806 -16.69 26.60 -9.40
C GLU A 806 -16.15 25.20 -9.72
N LEU A 807 -15.08 25.10 -10.53
CA LEU A 807 -14.43 23.83 -10.80
C LEU A 807 -13.84 23.23 -9.51
N ALA A 808 -13.17 24.06 -8.70
CA ALA A 808 -12.61 23.62 -7.43
C ALA A 808 -13.69 23.15 -6.44
N ARG A 809 -14.84 23.84 -6.36
CA ARG A 809 -15.98 23.43 -5.54
C ARG A 809 -16.55 22.10 -6.00
N LEU A 810 -16.79 21.94 -7.28
CA LEU A 810 -17.29 20.69 -7.88
C LEU A 810 -16.37 19.51 -7.54
N TRP A 811 -15.06 19.68 -7.74
CA TRP A 811 -14.04 18.69 -7.47
C TRP A 811 -13.99 18.28 -5.98
N ARG A 812 -14.03 19.26 -5.06
CA ARG A 812 -14.00 18.99 -3.60
C ARG A 812 -15.26 18.32 -3.07
N GLU A 813 -16.42 18.67 -3.61
CA GLU A 813 -17.72 18.23 -3.08
C GLU A 813 -18.19 16.89 -3.70
N ALA A 814 -17.59 16.41 -4.79
CA ALA A 814 -18.10 15.27 -5.54
C ALA A 814 -18.04 13.97 -4.74
N LEU A 815 -16.89 13.63 -4.17
CA LEU A 815 -16.71 12.41 -3.38
C LEU A 815 -17.55 12.42 -2.07
N PRO A 816 -17.53 13.46 -1.23
CA PRO A 816 -18.43 13.55 -0.08
C PRO A 816 -19.90 13.36 -0.45
N LYS A 817 -20.38 14.02 -1.51
CA LYS A 817 -21.76 13.88 -1.97
C LYS A 817 -22.11 12.47 -2.46
N ALA A 818 -21.17 11.79 -3.12
CA ALA A 818 -21.36 10.41 -3.56
C ALA A 818 -21.45 9.45 -2.37
N LEU A 819 -20.69 9.70 -1.30
CA LEU A 819 -20.73 8.92 -0.07
C LEU A 819 -21.99 9.18 0.76
N GLU A 820 -22.48 10.44 0.80
CA GLU A 820 -23.66 10.85 1.56
C GLU A 820 -24.98 10.55 0.84
N SER A 821 -24.98 10.43 -0.50
CA SER A 821 -26.18 10.27 -1.31
C SER A 821 -26.95 9.00 -0.93
N ARG A 822 -28.06 9.19 -0.15
CA ARG A 822 -29.05 8.19 0.31
C ARG A 822 -28.84 7.56 1.72
N LEU A 823 -28.10 8.16 2.64
CA LEU A 823 -28.36 7.91 4.07
C LEU A 823 -29.72 8.51 4.53
N ALA A 824 -30.40 9.28 3.70
CA ALA A 824 -31.70 9.90 4.00
C ALA A 824 -32.87 8.92 4.15
N GLY A 825 -32.68 7.61 3.93
CA GLY A 825 -33.68 6.56 4.05
C GLY A 825 -33.41 5.48 5.09
N THR A 826 -32.25 5.48 5.74
CA THR A 826 -31.89 4.45 6.73
C THR A 826 -31.47 5.11 8.05
N ARG A 827 -32.39 5.15 9.03
CA ARG A 827 -32.02 5.43 10.42
C ARG A 827 -31.30 4.21 10.97
N PHE A 828 -30.01 4.34 11.24
CA PHE A 828 -29.30 3.37 12.06
C PHE A 828 -29.75 3.52 13.51
N VAL A 829 -30.51 2.55 14.01
CA VAL A 829 -30.80 2.44 15.43
C VAL A 829 -29.66 1.66 16.07
N ARG A 830 -28.91 2.30 16.96
CA ARG A 830 -27.99 1.58 17.86
C ARG A 830 -28.83 0.69 18.77
N GLY A 831 -28.91 -0.58 18.44
CA GLY A 831 -29.39 -1.63 19.31
C GLY A 831 -28.23 -2.53 19.67
N ASP A 832 -28.19 -2.97 20.93
CA ASP A 832 -27.19 -3.91 21.42
C ASP A 832 -27.01 -5.10 20.48
N SER A 833 -25.79 -5.26 19.97
CA SER A 833 -25.18 -6.43 19.36
C SER A 833 -25.75 -7.07 18.08
N THR A 834 -26.74 -6.47 17.37
CA THR A 834 -27.11 -6.95 16.01
C THR A 834 -27.62 -5.81 15.14
N MET A 835 -27.02 -5.59 13.96
CA MET A 835 -27.52 -4.67 12.93
C MET A 835 -28.69 -5.31 12.19
N THR A 836 -29.89 -4.82 12.38
CA THR A 836 -31.05 -5.18 11.59
C THR A 836 -31.53 -3.97 10.79
N THR A 837 -31.64 -4.13 9.46
CA THR A 837 -32.25 -3.14 8.57
C THR A 837 -33.77 -3.19 8.71
N VAL A 838 -34.38 -2.08 9.13
CA VAL A 838 -35.86 -1.92 9.10
C VAL A 838 -36.19 -1.06 7.87
N LYS A 839 -36.94 -1.61 6.93
CA LYS A 839 -37.57 -0.82 5.86
C LYS A 839 -38.65 0.03 6.48
N GLY A 840 -38.56 1.33 6.31
CA GLY A 840 -39.62 2.26 6.67
C GLY A 840 -40.73 2.19 5.62
N ASP A 841 -41.94 1.84 6.03
CA ASP A 841 -43.15 1.99 5.22
C ASP A 841 -43.51 3.48 5.13
N ASP A 842 -43.76 3.95 3.91
CA ASP A 842 -44.30 5.26 3.60
C ASP A 842 -45.74 5.36 4.11
N GLN A 843 -46.00 6.33 4.96
CA GLN A 843 -47.26 7.09 5.07
C GLN A 843 -46.99 8.56 5.27
#